data_f54f6d9809b4a4bf163da7bd3ba53fcf
#
_entry.id   f54f6d9809b4a4bf163da7bd3ba53fcf
#
_cell.length_a   1.000
_cell.length_b   1.000
_cell.length_c   1.000
_cell.angle_alpha   90.00
_cell.angle_beta   90.00
_cell.angle_gamma   90.00
#
_symmetry.space_group_name_H-M   'P 1'
#
loop_
_entity.id
_entity.type
_entity.pdbx_description
1 polymer ?
#
loop_
_entity_poly.entity_id
_entity_poly.type
_entity_poly.pdbx_seq_one_letter_code
_entity_poly.pdbx_strand_id
1 'polypeptide(L)'
;MRVYKTNEIKNIALLGSAGSGKTTLAESMLFGAGIIKRRGTVEAKNTVCDYFPVEQEYGYSVFPTVFHVEWNNKKLNIIDCPGSDDFIGGAITALNVTDQAVILINGQYGPEVGTQNNFRYTEKLKKPVIFLVNQLDSDKCDFDNVMNSMKEIYGSKCVQIQYPTATGAGFNSIIDVLLMKKYSWKPEGGMPIIEDIPAEEMDKAMELHKALVEAAAENDETLMEKFFETETLTEDEMREGIRKGLVARSIFPVFCVCAGKDMGVRRLMEFLGNVVPFVSEMPKIHNARGEEVTPDSNGPESVYFFKTGVEPHIGEVSYFKVMSGAIKVGDDLTNADRGSKERIGQLFACAGANRIPVEQVNAGDIGCTVKLKDVKTGNTLNGKGVEQHFDFIKYPNPKYMRAIEAVNSQETEKLMAALLKMRQEDPTWIIEQSKELRQTIVKGQGEFHLRTLKWRLENNEKLQTVFKEARIPYRETITKQAKAEYRHKKQSGGAGQFGEVHLIVEPYAEGMPDPTMYKFNGQEFKMNIKGKEEKTLPWGGKLVFINSVVGGAIDTRFMPAILKGIMDCMERGPLTGSYARDVRVVVYDGKMHPVDSNELSFTLAARHAFSDAFKIAGPKILEPIYDLEVYVPGDYMGDVMSDLQGRRAMIMGMDSEAGYQKLQAKIPLKELASYSISLSSLTGGRASFTTKFSSYELVPNELQQTLIAEHEAEVKDEDE
;
A
#
# COMPACT_ATOMS: atom_id res chain seq x y z
N MET A 1 32.74 13.37 -4.01
CA MET A 1 32.00 12.89 -5.20
C MET A 1 31.71 14.08 -6.10
N ARG A 2 31.78 13.94 -7.44
CA ARG A 2 31.42 15.04 -8.36
C ARG A 2 29.91 15.26 -8.40
N VAL A 3 29.48 16.45 -8.83
CA VAL A 3 28.09 16.76 -9.12
C VAL A 3 27.74 16.27 -10.53
N TYR A 4 26.71 15.44 -10.66
CA TYR A 4 26.27 14.88 -11.94
C TYR A 4 25.19 15.76 -12.57
N LYS A 5 25.22 15.90 -13.90
CA LYS A 5 24.17 16.60 -14.67
C LYS A 5 22.96 15.68 -14.87
N THR A 6 21.78 16.23 -15.08
CA THR A 6 20.53 15.48 -15.31
C THR A 6 20.67 14.43 -16.43
N ASN A 7 21.41 14.73 -17.51
CA ASN A 7 21.68 13.80 -18.62
C ASN A 7 22.84 12.79 -18.33
N GLU A 8 23.32 12.72 -17.11
CA GLU A 8 24.31 11.74 -16.64
C GLU A 8 23.72 10.81 -15.56
N ILE A 9 22.45 11.02 -15.19
CA ILE A 9 21.77 10.34 -14.09
C ILE A 9 20.76 9.34 -14.62
N LYS A 10 20.73 8.15 -14.02
CA LYS A 10 19.75 7.08 -14.28
C LYS A 10 19.24 6.53 -12.97
N ASN A 11 17.93 6.36 -12.85
CA ASN A 11 17.27 5.87 -11.64
C ASN A 11 16.61 4.52 -11.89
N ILE A 12 16.94 3.51 -11.13
CA ILE A 12 16.61 2.11 -11.37
C ILE A 12 15.99 1.49 -10.12
N ALA A 13 14.84 0.85 -10.25
CA ALA A 13 14.29 -0.03 -9.23
C ALA A 13 14.77 -1.47 -9.46
N LEU A 14 15.34 -2.09 -8.43
CA LEU A 14 15.78 -3.48 -8.46
C LEU A 14 14.68 -4.34 -7.82
N LEU A 15 13.99 -5.12 -8.63
CA LEU A 15 12.79 -5.87 -8.29
C LEU A 15 13.00 -7.38 -8.50
N GLY A 16 12.07 -8.19 -8.00
CA GLY A 16 12.06 -9.65 -8.15
C GLY A 16 11.57 -10.34 -6.89
N SER A 17 11.31 -11.63 -6.97
CA SER A 17 10.85 -12.46 -5.85
C SER A 17 11.86 -12.50 -4.70
N ALA A 18 11.39 -12.89 -3.51
CA ALA A 18 12.28 -13.21 -2.40
C ALA A 18 13.26 -14.34 -2.82
N GLY A 19 14.54 -14.21 -2.44
CA GLY A 19 15.56 -15.20 -2.81
C GLY A 19 16.06 -15.12 -4.26
N SER A 20 15.61 -14.19 -5.11
CA SER A 20 16.12 -14.02 -6.48
C SER A 20 17.53 -13.45 -6.57
N GLY A 21 18.11 -12.97 -5.44
CA GLY A 21 19.48 -12.50 -5.35
C GLY A 21 19.66 -10.99 -5.58
N LYS A 22 18.62 -10.17 -5.38
CA LYS A 22 18.68 -8.69 -5.52
C LYS A 22 19.77 -8.05 -4.68
N THR A 23 19.76 -8.29 -3.38
CA THR A 23 20.76 -7.75 -2.44
C THR A 23 22.16 -8.25 -2.75
N THR A 24 22.31 -9.51 -3.17
CA THR A 24 23.60 -10.04 -3.64
C THR A 24 24.07 -9.32 -4.90
N LEU A 25 23.17 -9.00 -5.83
CA LEU A 25 23.50 -8.20 -7.01
C LEU A 25 23.90 -6.77 -6.62
N ALA A 26 23.18 -6.14 -5.68
CA ALA A 26 23.51 -4.82 -5.17
C ALA A 26 24.93 -4.78 -4.57
N GLU A 27 25.29 -5.77 -3.75
CA GLU A 27 26.65 -5.92 -3.20
C GLU A 27 27.71 -6.07 -4.30
N SER A 28 27.43 -6.87 -5.35
CA SER A 28 28.35 -7.06 -6.47
C SER A 28 28.50 -5.79 -7.31
N MET A 29 27.42 -5.03 -7.51
CA MET A 29 27.46 -3.74 -8.22
C MET A 29 28.28 -2.69 -7.44
N LEU A 30 28.06 -2.57 -6.12
CA LEU A 30 28.80 -1.66 -5.25
C LEU A 30 30.29 -2.01 -5.20
N PHE A 31 30.61 -3.30 -5.14
CA PHE A 31 31.98 -3.79 -5.17
C PHE A 31 32.65 -3.56 -6.54
N GLY A 32 31.95 -3.91 -7.63
CA GLY A 32 32.42 -3.72 -9.00
C GLY A 32 32.68 -2.25 -9.37
N ALA A 33 31.93 -1.32 -8.76
CA ALA A 33 32.13 0.13 -8.91
C ALA A 33 33.15 0.71 -7.92
N GLY A 34 33.69 -0.09 -7.00
CA GLY A 34 34.70 0.36 -6.02
C GLY A 34 34.13 1.20 -4.87
N ILE A 35 32.80 1.23 -4.70
CA ILE A 35 32.13 1.95 -3.59
C ILE A 35 32.40 1.23 -2.26
N ILE A 36 32.41 -0.10 -2.27
CA ILE A 36 32.77 -0.94 -1.13
C ILE A 36 34.03 -1.74 -1.45
N LYS A 37 34.84 -1.96 -0.44
CA LYS A 37 36.13 -2.69 -0.57
C LYS A 37 35.99 -4.21 -0.49
N ARG A 38 34.90 -4.68 0.11
CA ARG A 38 34.59 -6.10 0.31
C ARG A 38 33.09 -6.31 0.20
N ARG A 39 32.66 -7.35 -0.50
CA ARG A 39 31.27 -7.76 -0.57
C ARG A 39 30.81 -8.36 0.75
N GLY A 40 29.64 -7.96 1.22
CA GLY A 40 28.88 -8.66 2.25
C GLY A 40 28.09 -9.83 1.67
N THR A 41 27.54 -10.64 2.55
CA THR A 41 26.57 -11.68 2.20
C THR A 41 25.38 -11.64 3.17
N VAL A 42 24.21 -12.05 2.71
CA VAL A 42 22.99 -12.09 3.53
C VAL A 42 23.17 -13.05 4.69
N GLU A 43 23.82 -14.20 4.45
CA GLU A 43 24.11 -15.22 5.46
C GLU A 43 25.04 -14.71 6.56
N ALA A 44 26.02 -13.89 6.20
CA ALA A 44 26.93 -13.26 7.16
C ALA A 44 26.33 -12.01 7.82
N LYS A 45 25.11 -11.60 7.45
CA LYS A 45 24.38 -10.43 8.01
C LYS A 45 25.17 -9.12 7.91
N ASN A 46 25.98 -8.94 6.87
CA ASN A 46 26.92 -7.83 6.72
C ASN A 46 26.83 -7.11 5.37
N THR A 47 25.69 -7.24 4.67
CA THR A 47 25.42 -6.51 3.45
C THR A 47 25.19 -5.02 3.73
N VAL A 48 25.49 -4.18 2.74
CA VAL A 48 25.30 -2.72 2.85
C VAL A 48 23.84 -2.34 2.71
N CYS A 49 23.05 -3.18 2.04
CA CYS A 49 21.62 -2.90 1.80
C CYS A 49 20.71 -3.41 2.92
N ASP A 50 20.92 -4.61 3.44
CA ASP A 50 20.14 -5.18 4.54
C ASP A 50 20.85 -4.90 5.88
N TYR A 51 20.81 -3.67 6.33
CA TYR A 51 21.56 -3.23 7.52
C TYR A 51 20.70 -2.97 8.76
N PHE A 52 19.38 -2.99 8.63
CA PHE A 52 18.52 -2.87 9.79
C PHE A 52 18.48 -4.17 10.60
N PRO A 53 18.45 -4.08 11.94
CA PRO A 53 18.46 -5.28 12.79
C PRO A 53 17.39 -6.31 12.45
N VAL A 54 16.20 -5.88 12.05
CA VAL A 54 15.10 -6.75 11.66
C VAL A 54 15.39 -7.52 10.36
N GLU A 55 16.10 -6.90 9.40
CA GLU A 55 16.50 -7.55 8.15
C GLU A 55 17.59 -8.59 8.40
N GLN A 56 18.56 -8.25 9.26
CA GLN A 56 19.60 -9.17 9.69
C GLN A 56 19.06 -10.35 10.48
N GLU A 57 18.02 -10.14 11.31
CA GLU A 57 17.37 -11.21 12.06
C GLU A 57 16.64 -12.18 11.14
N TYR A 58 15.88 -11.64 10.20
CA TYR A 58 15.07 -12.47 9.29
C TYR A 58 15.87 -13.00 8.09
N GLY A 59 17.00 -12.40 7.74
CA GLY A 59 17.81 -12.80 6.59
C GLY A 59 17.19 -12.41 5.24
N TYR A 60 16.37 -11.36 5.21
CA TYR A 60 15.82 -10.76 3.97
C TYR A 60 15.38 -9.31 4.15
N SER A 61 15.32 -8.60 3.02
CA SER A 61 15.02 -7.17 2.96
C SER A 61 13.58 -6.89 3.40
N VAL A 62 13.41 -5.90 4.26
CA VAL A 62 12.12 -5.36 4.73
C VAL A 62 11.87 -3.97 4.14
N PHE A 63 12.93 -3.18 4.00
CA PHE A 63 12.85 -1.80 3.50
C PHE A 63 13.52 -1.66 2.13
N PRO A 64 13.02 -0.75 1.27
CA PRO A 64 13.74 -0.38 0.07
C PRO A 64 15.01 0.39 0.45
N THR A 65 16.16 -0.03 -0.07
CA THR A 65 17.45 0.59 0.24
C THR A 65 18.04 1.28 -0.97
N VAL A 66 18.38 2.56 -0.81
CA VAL A 66 18.94 3.39 -1.87
C VAL A 66 20.46 3.29 -1.87
N PHE A 67 21.01 3.00 -3.03
CA PHE A 67 22.45 3.09 -3.25
C PHE A 67 22.74 3.65 -4.66
N HIS A 68 23.97 4.02 -4.93
CA HIS A 68 24.40 4.43 -6.26
C HIS A 68 25.69 3.72 -6.66
N VAL A 69 25.89 3.65 -7.94
CA VAL A 69 27.18 3.27 -8.54
C VAL A 69 27.60 4.33 -9.57
N GLU A 70 28.91 4.59 -9.62
CA GLU A 70 29.48 5.46 -10.64
C GLU A 70 30.08 4.55 -11.74
N TRP A 71 29.55 4.65 -12.96
CA TRP A 71 29.98 3.82 -14.07
C TRP A 71 30.07 4.62 -15.36
N ASN A 72 31.21 4.58 -16.05
CA ASN A 72 31.46 5.29 -17.31
C ASN A 72 31.00 6.76 -17.29
N ASN A 73 31.38 7.50 -16.25
CA ASN A 73 30.98 8.89 -16.01
C ASN A 73 29.46 9.13 -15.87
N LYS A 74 28.69 8.09 -15.58
CA LYS A 74 27.27 8.16 -15.23
C LYS A 74 27.06 7.82 -13.76
N LYS A 75 26.01 8.37 -13.18
CA LYS A 75 25.52 7.99 -11.86
C LYS A 75 24.27 7.13 -12.03
N LEU A 76 24.32 5.90 -11.57
CA LEU A 76 23.21 4.99 -11.50
C LEU A 76 22.69 4.98 -10.07
N ASN A 77 21.57 5.62 -9.79
CA ASN A 77 20.85 5.45 -8.53
C ASN A 77 20.02 4.19 -8.60
N ILE A 78 20.16 3.33 -7.64
CA ILE A 78 19.50 2.03 -7.59
C ILE A 78 18.78 1.90 -6.26
N ILE A 79 17.56 1.40 -6.29
CA ILE A 79 16.79 1.09 -5.08
C ILE A 79 16.59 -0.42 -5.03
N ASP A 80 17.29 -1.07 -4.10
CA ASP A 80 17.10 -2.49 -3.78
C ASP A 80 15.78 -2.66 -3.01
N CYS A 81 14.83 -3.40 -3.57
CA CYS A 81 13.48 -3.53 -3.03
C CYS A 81 13.27 -4.89 -2.36
N PRO A 82 12.47 -4.94 -1.29
CA PRO A 82 12.04 -6.20 -0.70
C PRO A 82 11.37 -7.11 -1.75
N GLY A 83 11.64 -8.40 -1.66
CA GLY A 83 11.10 -9.39 -2.61
C GLY A 83 9.79 -10.05 -2.16
N SER A 84 9.37 -9.87 -0.91
CA SER A 84 8.12 -10.38 -0.39
C SER A 84 6.96 -9.44 -0.69
N ASP A 85 5.81 -9.99 -1.09
CA ASP A 85 4.58 -9.21 -1.33
C ASP A 85 4.07 -8.49 -0.08
N ASP A 86 4.41 -8.96 1.11
CA ASP A 86 4.09 -8.29 2.38
C ASP A 86 4.77 -6.92 2.48
N PHE A 87 5.87 -6.69 1.76
CA PHE A 87 6.61 -5.42 1.71
C PHE A 87 6.51 -4.73 0.34
N ILE A 88 5.48 -5.01 -0.43
CA ILE A 88 5.27 -4.45 -1.77
C ILE A 88 5.29 -2.92 -1.80
N GLY A 89 4.99 -2.28 -0.68
CA GLY A 89 5.10 -0.82 -0.53
C GLY A 89 6.48 -0.28 -0.90
N GLY A 90 7.55 -1.02 -0.58
CA GLY A 90 8.92 -0.65 -0.97
C GLY A 90 9.13 -0.64 -2.47
N ALA A 91 8.63 -1.64 -3.19
CA ALA A 91 8.70 -1.71 -4.65
C ALA A 91 7.88 -0.60 -5.32
N ILE A 92 6.69 -0.31 -4.78
CA ILE A 92 5.83 0.77 -5.28
C ILE A 92 6.49 2.14 -5.06
N THR A 93 7.07 2.38 -3.89
CA THR A 93 7.85 3.60 -3.62
C THR A 93 8.98 3.75 -4.62
N ALA A 94 9.79 2.71 -4.81
CA ALA A 94 10.89 2.73 -5.76
C ALA A 94 10.44 3.02 -7.19
N LEU A 95 9.40 2.34 -7.68
CA LEU A 95 8.86 2.54 -9.02
C LEU A 95 8.31 3.95 -9.26
N ASN A 96 7.79 4.62 -8.24
CA ASN A 96 7.29 6.00 -8.38
C ASN A 96 8.43 7.03 -8.52
N VAL A 97 9.61 6.75 -7.97
CA VAL A 97 10.72 7.72 -7.98
C VAL A 97 11.86 7.34 -8.94
N THR A 98 11.87 6.12 -9.44
CA THR A 98 12.82 5.67 -10.47
C THR A 98 12.22 5.74 -11.86
N ASP A 99 13.07 5.65 -12.87
CA ASP A 99 12.67 5.82 -14.26
C ASP A 99 12.46 4.47 -14.95
N GLN A 100 13.07 3.41 -14.46
CA GLN A 100 13.04 2.06 -15.02
C GLN A 100 13.21 0.98 -13.95
N ALA A 101 12.92 -0.26 -14.30
CA ALA A 101 13.03 -1.42 -13.42
C ALA A 101 13.96 -2.49 -14.00
N VAL A 102 14.78 -3.08 -13.15
CA VAL A 102 15.48 -4.34 -13.41
C VAL A 102 14.80 -5.41 -12.56
N ILE A 103 14.20 -6.40 -13.19
CA ILE A 103 13.49 -7.49 -12.53
C ILE A 103 14.32 -8.77 -12.58
N LEU A 104 14.75 -9.25 -11.42
CA LEU A 104 15.50 -10.49 -11.29
C LEU A 104 14.57 -11.69 -11.39
N ILE A 105 14.96 -12.62 -12.24
CA ILE A 105 14.37 -13.94 -12.42
C ILE A 105 15.29 -14.97 -11.79
N ASN A 106 14.75 -15.84 -10.96
CA ASN A 106 15.51 -16.97 -10.43
C ASN A 106 15.71 -18.02 -11.52
N GLY A 107 16.97 -18.35 -11.84
CA GLY A 107 17.30 -19.31 -12.90
C GLY A 107 16.81 -20.74 -12.64
N GLN A 108 16.51 -21.07 -11.37
CA GLN A 108 15.99 -22.37 -10.98
C GLN A 108 14.47 -22.47 -11.14
N TYR A 109 13.74 -21.38 -10.82
CA TYR A 109 12.27 -21.40 -10.71
C TYR A 109 11.58 -20.64 -11.86
N GLY A 110 12.32 -19.82 -12.61
CA GLY A 110 11.75 -18.94 -13.61
C GLY A 110 10.95 -17.79 -12.99
N PRO A 111 9.98 -17.23 -13.73
CA PRO A 111 9.12 -16.14 -13.25
C PRO A 111 8.20 -16.61 -12.11
N GLU A 112 8.56 -16.30 -10.88
CA GLU A 112 7.75 -16.59 -9.70
C GLU A 112 6.63 -15.54 -9.53
N VAL A 113 5.73 -15.77 -8.58
CA VAL A 113 4.58 -14.89 -8.29
C VAL A 113 5.01 -13.47 -7.95
N GLY A 114 5.99 -13.30 -7.06
CA GLY A 114 6.51 -11.98 -6.71
C GLY A 114 7.07 -11.24 -7.92
N THR A 115 7.69 -11.96 -8.86
CA THR A 115 8.15 -11.42 -10.14
C THR A 115 6.99 -10.89 -10.98
N GLN A 116 5.92 -11.68 -11.13
CA GLN A 116 4.74 -11.31 -11.90
C GLN A 116 3.99 -10.13 -11.26
N ASN A 117 3.88 -10.11 -9.92
CA ASN A 117 3.28 -9.01 -9.18
C ASN A 117 4.08 -7.70 -9.40
N ASN A 118 5.39 -7.76 -9.29
CA ASN A 118 6.26 -6.61 -9.59
C ASN A 118 6.10 -6.12 -11.02
N PHE A 119 6.03 -7.02 -12.00
CA PHE A 119 5.84 -6.67 -13.40
C PHE A 119 4.51 -5.93 -13.63
N ARG A 120 3.41 -6.37 -13.01
CA ARG A 120 2.11 -5.66 -13.10
C ARG A 120 2.19 -4.21 -12.60
N TYR A 121 2.95 -3.93 -11.56
CA TYR A 121 3.16 -2.55 -11.10
C TYR A 121 3.99 -1.74 -12.11
N THR A 122 4.97 -2.36 -12.79
CA THR A 122 5.69 -1.68 -13.88
C THR A 122 4.77 -1.37 -15.06
N GLU A 123 3.81 -2.24 -15.37
CA GLU A 123 2.80 -2.00 -16.41
C GLU A 123 1.87 -0.84 -16.03
N LYS A 124 1.34 -0.86 -14.81
CA LYS A 124 0.47 0.20 -14.29
C LYS A 124 1.15 1.56 -14.31
N LEU A 125 2.43 1.62 -13.98
CA LEU A 125 3.23 2.85 -13.95
C LEU A 125 3.98 3.13 -15.26
N LYS A 126 3.79 2.30 -16.28
CA LYS A 126 4.42 2.40 -17.62
C LYS A 126 5.94 2.51 -17.57
N LYS A 127 6.59 1.76 -16.67
CA LYS A 127 8.04 1.78 -16.53
C LYS A 127 8.71 0.83 -17.51
N PRO A 128 9.83 1.23 -18.17
CA PRO A 128 10.72 0.33 -18.89
C PRO A 128 11.18 -0.82 -18.00
N VAL A 129 11.30 -2.02 -18.56
CA VAL A 129 11.70 -3.22 -17.82
C VAL A 129 12.87 -3.91 -18.51
N ILE A 130 13.84 -4.31 -17.70
CA ILE A 130 14.94 -5.19 -18.08
C ILE A 130 14.82 -6.43 -17.20
N PHE A 131 14.83 -7.60 -17.80
CA PHE A 131 14.88 -8.85 -17.07
C PHE A 131 16.32 -9.34 -16.88
N LEU A 132 16.59 -9.92 -15.74
CA LEU A 132 17.89 -10.42 -15.38
C LEU A 132 17.78 -11.83 -14.80
N VAL A 133 18.17 -12.85 -15.57
CA VAL A 133 18.21 -14.23 -15.09
C VAL A 133 19.47 -14.42 -14.25
N ASN A 134 19.27 -14.74 -12.97
CA ASN A 134 20.33 -14.90 -11.98
C ASN A 134 20.43 -16.33 -11.48
N GLN A 135 21.48 -16.67 -10.76
CA GLN A 135 21.72 -18.00 -10.19
C GLN A 135 21.90 -19.09 -11.29
N LEU A 136 22.57 -18.74 -12.37
CA LEU A 136 22.86 -19.65 -13.48
C LEU A 136 23.79 -20.81 -13.10
N ASP A 137 24.48 -20.70 -11.98
CA ASP A 137 25.34 -21.74 -11.39
C ASP A 137 24.60 -22.76 -10.54
N SER A 138 23.28 -22.64 -10.40
CA SER A 138 22.44 -23.65 -9.74
C SER A 138 22.31 -24.88 -10.60
N ASP A 139 22.53 -26.07 -10.05
CA ASP A 139 22.37 -27.36 -10.74
C ASP A 139 20.94 -27.61 -11.23
N LYS A 140 19.97 -26.86 -10.71
CA LYS A 140 18.55 -26.92 -11.12
C LYS A 140 18.18 -25.84 -12.16
N CYS A 141 19.15 -25.05 -12.61
CA CYS A 141 18.90 -24.00 -13.61
C CYS A 141 18.70 -24.63 -15.00
N ASP A 142 17.57 -24.34 -15.62
CA ASP A 142 17.28 -24.63 -17.02
C ASP A 142 16.93 -23.30 -17.72
N PHE A 143 17.94 -22.70 -18.34
CA PHE A 143 17.81 -21.37 -18.94
C PHE A 143 16.79 -21.34 -20.10
N ASP A 144 16.76 -22.36 -20.94
CA ASP A 144 15.84 -22.39 -22.08
C ASP A 144 14.38 -22.52 -21.61
N ASN A 145 14.13 -23.31 -20.56
CA ASN A 145 12.81 -23.40 -19.95
C ASN A 145 12.40 -22.08 -19.28
N VAL A 146 13.33 -21.40 -18.60
CA VAL A 146 13.08 -20.06 -18.03
C VAL A 146 12.68 -19.08 -19.12
N MET A 147 13.42 -19.05 -20.26
CA MET A 147 13.10 -18.17 -21.38
C MET A 147 11.74 -18.48 -22.03
N ASN A 148 11.38 -19.75 -22.17
CA ASN A 148 10.07 -20.15 -22.66
C ASN A 148 8.96 -19.66 -21.74
N SER A 149 9.07 -19.89 -20.42
CA SER A 149 8.12 -19.40 -19.42
C SER A 149 8.01 -17.86 -19.44
N MET A 150 9.13 -17.15 -19.62
CA MET A 150 9.11 -15.68 -19.73
C MET A 150 8.35 -15.21 -20.97
N LYS A 151 8.55 -15.88 -22.13
CA LYS A 151 7.82 -15.55 -23.36
C LYS A 151 6.32 -15.85 -23.27
N GLU A 152 5.94 -16.91 -22.56
CA GLU A 152 4.54 -17.24 -22.29
C GLU A 152 3.86 -16.17 -21.43
N ILE A 153 4.55 -15.67 -20.38
CA ILE A 153 3.98 -14.73 -19.42
C ILE A 153 4.05 -13.28 -19.89
N TYR A 154 5.19 -12.86 -20.47
CA TYR A 154 5.47 -11.46 -20.80
C TYR A 154 5.42 -11.18 -22.31
N GLY A 155 5.25 -12.22 -23.13
CA GLY A 155 5.11 -12.11 -24.57
C GLY A 155 6.42 -12.06 -25.37
N SER A 156 6.31 -11.84 -26.67
CA SER A 156 7.42 -11.78 -27.62
C SER A 156 8.36 -10.58 -27.42
N LYS A 157 7.97 -9.63 -26.57
CA LYS A 157 8.80 -8.46 -26.20
C LYS A 157 10.03 -8.82 -25.36
N CYS A 158 10.08 -10.04 -24.79
CA CYS A 158 11.27 -10.58 -24.12
C CYS A 158 12.33 -10.94 -25.14
N VAL A 159 13.33 -10.07 -25.32
CA VAL A 159 14.41 -10.23 -26.29
C VAL A 159 15.71 -10.56 -25.58
N GLN A 160 16.33 -11.67 -25.96
CA GLN A 160 17.61 -12.08 -25.37
C GLN A 160 18.74 -11.17 -25.85
N ILE A 161 19.42 -10.53 -24.87
CA ILE A 161 20.70 -9.85 -25.10
C ILE A 161 21.85 -10.81 -24.84
N GLN A 162 21.63 -11.79 -23.94
CA GLN A 162 22.64 -12.74 -23.53
C GLN A 162 22.05 -14.13 -23.33
N TYR A 163 22.89 -15.15 -23.45
CA TYR A 163 22.59 -16.51 -23.00
C TYR A 163 23.85 -17.21 -22.46
N PRO A 164 23.70 -18.12 -21.49
CA PRO A 164 24.82 -18.89 -20.95
C PRO A 164 25.17 -20.04 -21.90
N THR A 165 26.46 -20.39 -22.02
CA THR A 165 26.88 -21.57 -22.79
C THR A 165 26.64 -22.87 -22.04
N ALA A 166 26.57 -22.81 -20.72
CA ALA A 166 26.19 -23.93 -19.84
C ALA A 166 25.57 -23.37 -18.55
N THR A 167 24.81 -24.17 -17.85
CA THR A 167 24.21 -23.87 -16.54
C THR A 167 24.69 -24.85 -15.47
N GLY A 168 24.39 -24.58 -14.18
CA GLY A 168 24.80 -25.41 -13.06
C GLY A 168 26.29 -25.29 -12.75
N ALA A 169 26.89 -26.35 -12.24
CA ALA A 169 28.30 -26.38 -11.88
C ALA A 169 29.25 -26.03 -13.06
N GLY A 170 28.78 -26.19 -14.31
CA GLY A 170 29.52 -25.85 -15.52
C GLY A 170 29.42 -24.39 -15.96
N PHE A 171 28.62 -23.57 -15.28
CA PHE A 171 28.44 -22.16 -15.65
C PHE A 171 29.74 -21.37 -15.46
N ASN A 172 30.29 -20.88 -16.55
CA ASN A 172 31.50 -20.06 -16.57
C ASN A 172 31.53 -19.03 -17.70
N SER A 173 30.56 -19.02 -18.60
CA SER A 173 30.59 -18.09 -19.74
C SER A 173 29.19 -17.74 -20.24
N ILE A 174 29.10 -16.55 -20.83
CA ILE A 174 27.92 -15.94 -21.42
C ILE A 174 28.26 -15.45 -22.83
N ILE A 175 27.38 -15.70 -23.78
CA ILE A 175 27.42 -15.07 -25.11
C ILE A 175 26.57 -13.80 -25.06
N ASP A 176 27.15 -12.66 -25.45
CA ASP A 176 26.46 -11.38 -25.61
C ASP A 176 26.18 -11.16 -27.12
N VAL A 177 24.90 -11.22 -27.47
CA VAL A 177 24.48 -11.12 -28.87
C VAL A 177 24.37 -9.68 -29.37
N LEU A 178 24.39 -8.70 -28.47
CA LEU A 178 24.46 -7.29 -28.86
C LEU A 178 25.87 -6.96 -29.34
N LEU A 179 26.89 -7.39 -28.62
CA LEU A 179 28.30 -7.13 -28.93
C LEU A 179 28.96 -8.23 -29.74
N MET A 180 28.28 -9.36 -29.97
CA MET A 180 28.81 -10.56 -30.63
C MET A 180 30.16 -11.00 -30.03
N LYS A 181 30.19 -11.12 -28.69
CA LYS A 181 31.36 -11.56 -27.93
C LYS A 181 30.98 -12.59 -26.88
N LYS A 182 31.95 -13.43 -26.53
CA LYS A 182 31.86 -14.35 -25.40
C LYS A 182 32.58 -13.75 -24.21
N TYR A 183 31.91 -13.77 -23.06
CA TYR A 183 32.45 -13.39 -21.76
C TYR A 183 32.65 -14.67 -20.93
N SER A 184 33.86 -14.94 -20.52
CA SER A 184 34.18 -16.10 -19.68
C SER A 184 34.88 -15.68 -18.40
N TRP A 185 34.74 -16.50 -17.38
CA TRP A 185 35.29 -16.25 -16.03
C TRP A 185 36.00 -17.46 -15.50
N LYS A 186 36.96 -17.21 -14.61
CA LYS A 186 37.51 -18.22 -13.69
C LYS A 186 36.44 -18.63 -12.65
N PRO A 187 36.56 -19.79 -11.99
CA PRO A 187 35.59 -20.27 -10.99
C PRO A 187 35.30 -19.28 -9.86
N GLU A 188 36.30 -18.47 -9.47
CA GLU A 188 36.19 -17.41 -8.46
C GLU A 188 35.44 -16.14 -8.92
N GLY A 189 35.14 -16.03 -10.21
CA GLY A 189 34.48 -14.88 -10.81
C GLY A 189 35.41 -13.67 -11.03
N GLY A 190 34.84 -12.46 -11.00
CA GLY A 190 35.56 -11.20 -11.09
C GLY A 190 35.63 -10.62 -12.50
N MET A 191 36.81 -10.26 -13.00
CA MET A 191 37.00 -9.68 -14.32
C MET A 191 36.82 -10.71 -15.43
N PRO A 192 35.99 -10.44 -16.43
CA PRO A 192 35.76 -11.36 -17.55
C PRO A 192 36.98 -11.41 -18.49
N ILE A 193 37.15 -12.56 -19.13
CA ILE A 193 37.95 -12.71 -20.34
C ILE A 193 36.99 -12.55 -21.51
N ILE A 194 37.27 -11.62 -22.43
CA ILE A 194 36.43 -11.34 -23.60
C ILE A 194 37.06 -11.99 -24.79
N GLU A 195 36.33 -12.87 -25.45
CA GLU A 195 36.77 -13.70 -26.56
C GLU A 195 35.80 -13.62 -27.75
N ASP A 196 36.22 -14.08 -28.89
CA ASP A 196 35.32 -14.29 -30.01
C ASP A 196 34.37 -15.48 -29.74
N ILE A 197 33.21 -15.46 -30.35
CA ILE A 197 32.22 -16.53 -30.19
C ILE A 197 32.78 -17.80 -30.88
N PRO A 198 32.81 -18.95 -30.16
CA PRO A 198 33.28 -20.19 -30.74
C PRO A 198 32.33 -20.68 -31.87
N ALA A 199 32.87 -21.44 -32.82
CA ALA A 199 32.14 -21.86 -34.01
C ALA A 199 30.86 -22.64 -33.70
N GLU A 200 30.87 -23.45 -32.67
CA GLU A 200 29.69 -24.23 -32.24
C GLU A 200 28.53 -23.37 -31.72
N GLU A 201 28.80 -22.14 -31.25
CA GLU A 201 27.78 -21.20 -30.75
C GLU A 201 27.40 -20.14 -31.80
N MET A 202 28.13 -20.03 -32.89
CA MET A 202 27.98 -18.93 -33.87
C MET A 202 26.60 -18.91 -34.52
N ASP A 203 26.03 -20.04 -34.88
CA ASP A 203 24.72 -20.11 -35.56
C ASP A 203 23.61 -19.61 -34.65
N LYS A 204 23.59 -20.07 -33.36
CA LYS A 204 22.64 -19.60 -32.34
C LYS A 204 22.80 -18.11 -32.05
N ALA A 205 24.04 -17.64 -31.91
CA ALA A 205 24.34 -16.24 -31.67
C ALA A 205 23.87 -15.34 -32.82
N MET A 206 24.10 -15.75 -34.08
CA MET A 206 23.65 -15.02 -35.27
C MET A 206 22.13 -14.96 -35.37
N GLU A 207 21.42 -16.06 -35.09
CA GLU A 207 19.96 -16.08 -35.07
C GLU A 207 19.40 -15.08 -34.07
N LEU A 208 19.90 -15.12 -32.83
CA LEU A 208 19.48 -14.22 -31.78
C LEU A 208 19.89 -12.76 -32.04
N HIS A 209 21.07 -12.54 -32.63
CA HIS A 209 21.51 -11.21 -33.03
C HIS A 209 20.57 -10.62 -34.11
N LYS A 210 20.20 -11.40 -35.12
CA LYS A 210 19.25 -10.94 -36.15
C LYS A 210 17.90 -10.57 -35.53
N ALA A 211 17.37 -11.39 -34.62
CA ALA A 211 16.12 -11.08 -33.90
C ALA A 211 16.24 -9.79 -33.07
N LEU A 212 17.40 -9.55 -32.45
CA LEU A 212 17.66 -8.32 -31.68
C LEU A 212 17.75 -7.08 -32.59
N VAL A 213 18.42 -7.19 -33.77
CA VAL A 213 18.50 -6.11 -34.76
C VAL A 213 17.11 -5.74 -35.26
N GLU A 214 16.29 -6.72 -35.60
CA GLU A 214 14.91 -6.51 -36.04
C GLU A 214 14.07 -5.81 -34.93
N ALA A 215 14.11 -6.33 -33.72
CA ALA A 215 13.40 -5.73 -32.57
C ALA A 215 13.87 -4.29 -32.27
N ALA A 216 15.16 -3.99 -32.42
CA ALA A 216 15.68 -2.64 -32.29
C ALA A 216 15.20 -1.70 -33.39
N ALA A 217 15.22 -2.17 -34.65
CA ALA A 217 14.80 -1.39 -35.81
C ALA A 217 13.32 -1.00 -35.75
N GLU A 218 12.44 -1.86 -35.25
CA GLU A 218 10.99 -1.61 -35.14
C GLU A 218 10.60 -0.35 -34.35
N ASN A 219 11.51 0.20 -33.55
CA ASN A 219 11.23 1.36 -32.70
C ASN A 219 11.57 2.72 -33.32
N ASP A 220 12.08 2.74 -34.53
CA ASP A 220 12.49 3.96 -35.26
C ASP A 220 12.36 3.81 -36.74
N GLU A 221 11.66 4.72 -37.43
CA GLU A 221 11.45 4.66 -38.89
C GLU A 221 12.77 4.65 -39.67
N THR A 222 13.74 5.48 -39.24
CA THR A 222 15.05 5.56 -39.91
C THR A 222 15.85 4.25 -39.76
N LEU A 223 15.80 3.66 -38.56
CA LEU A 223 16.47 2.38 -38.30
C LEU A 223 15.79 1.25 -39.07
N MET A 224 14.46 1.29 -39.22
CA MET A 224 13.70 0.31 -39.99
C MET A 224 14.03 0.40 -41.48
N GLU A 225 14.06 1.60 -42.06
CA GLU A 225 14.47 1.81 -43.47
C GLU A 225 15.88 1.25 -43.72
N LYS A 226 16.81 1.55 -42.81
CA LYS A 226 18.20 1.04 -42.94
C LYS A 226 18.26 -0.48 -42.82
N PHE A 227 17.50 -1.07 -41.90
CA PHE A 227 17.41 -2.51 -41.73
C PHE A 227 16.88 -3.20 -43.01
N PHE A 228 15.88 -2.63 -43.69
CA PHE A 228 15.40 -3.15 -44.94
C PHE A 228 16.42 -3.05 -46.10
N GLU A 229 17.30 -2.07 -46.07
CA GLU A 229 18.36 -1.89 -47.06
C GLU A 229 19.59 -2.78 -46.84
N THR A 230 19.99 -2.94 -45.57
CA THR A 230 21.30 -3.55 -45.21
C THR A 230 21.19 -4.84 -44.43
N GLU A 231 19.99 -5.22 -43.95
CA GLU A 231 19.70 -6.34 -43.04
C GLU A 231 20.50 -6.30 -41.72
N THR A 232 21.10 -5.16 -41.38
CA THR A 232 21.90 -5.00 -40.17
C THR A 232 21.86 -3.56 -39.65
N LEU A 233 22.24 -3.37 -38.38
CA LEU A 233 22.45 -2.08 -37.76
C LEU A 233 23.82 -2.06 -37.08
N THR A 234 24.42 -0.89 -36.95
CA THR A 234 25.61 -0.70 -36.11
C THR A 234 25.27 -0.85 -34.64
N GLU A 235 26.29 -1.08 -33.79
CA GLU A 235 26.11 -1.20 -32.36
C GLU A 235 25.42 0.03 -31.74
N ASP A 236 25.80 1.25 -32.14
CA ASP A 236 25.21 2.48 -31.65
C ASP A 236 23.74 2.63 -32.08
N GLU A 237 23.40 2.25 -33.29
CA GLU A 237 22.01 2.23 -33.78
C GLU A 237 21.17 1.18 -33.05
N MET A 238 21.71 0.01 -32.78
CA MET A 238 21.04 -1.00 -31.96
C MET A 238 20.77 -0.48 -30.54
N ARG A 239 21.76 0.16 -29.93
CA ARG A 239 21.61 0.79 -28.61
C ARG A 239 20.51 1.85 -28.59
N GLU A 240 20.44 2.68 -29.63
CA GLU A 240 19.39 3.68 -29.79
C GLU A 240 18.02 3.05 -29.98
N GLY A 241 17.88 2.05 -30.86
CA GLY A 241 16.63 1.32 -31.06
C GLY A 241 16.15 0.61 -29.81
N ILE A 242 17.04 -0.05 -29.08
CA ILE A 242 16.72 -0.68 -27.77
C ILE A 242 16.28 0.38 -26.75
N ARG A 243 16.94 1.54 -26.68
CA ARG A 243 16.55 2.65 -25.78
C ARG A 243 15.14 3.14 -26.08
N LYS A 244 14.83 3.40 -27.34
CA LYS A 244 13.47 3.80 -27.78
C LYS A 244 12.45 2.71 -27.46
N GLY A 245 12.79 1.45 -27.71
CA GLY A 245 11.95 0.30 -27.37
C GLY A 245 11.71 0.13 -25.87
N LEU A 246 12.71 0.42 -25.04
CA LEU A 246 12.54 0.46 -23.57
C LEU A 246 11.53 1.53 -23.15
N VAL A 247 11.65 2.75 -23.65
CA VAL A 247 10.73 3.86 -23.34
C VAL A 247 9.31 3.53 -23.81
N ALA A 248 9.18 2.99 -25.02
CA ALA A 248 7.89 2.58 -25.61
C ALA A 248 7.33 1.27 -25.00
N ARG A 249 8.13 0.55 -24.20
CA ARG A 249 7.79 -0.78 -23.67
C ARG A 249 7.48 -1.82 -24.75
N SER A 250 8.12 -1.72 -25.88
CA SER A 250 8.06 -2.68 -26.98
C SER A 250 9.12 -3.76 -26.89
N ILE A 251 10.23 -3.49 -26.16
CA ILE A 251 11.32 -4.43 -25.87
C ILE A 251 11.51 -4.57 -24.38
N PHE A 252 11.68 -5.82 -23.93
CA PHE A 252 12.14 -6.17 -22.59
C PHE A 252 13.44 -6.97 -22.72
N PRO A 253 14.61 -6.32 -22.62
CA PRO A 253 15.90 -7.00 -22.74
C PRO A 253 16.11 -8.01 -21.63
N VAL A 254 16.67 -9.19 -21.97
CA VAL A 254 16.97 -10.26 -21.03
C VAL A 254 18.47 -10.45 -20.92
N PHE A 255 19.02 -10.30 -19.72
CA PHE A 255 20.42 -10.47 -19.35
C PHE A 255 20.64 -11.70 -18.48
N CYS A 256 21.89 -12.10 -18.37
CA CYS A 256 22.33 -13.25 -17.61
C CYS A 256 23.39 -12.84 -16.58
N VAL A 257 23.26 -13.28 -15.34
CA VAL A 257 24.27 -13.05 -14.30
C VAL A 257 24.36 -14.24 -13.32
N CYS A 258 25.51 -14.34 -12.66
CA CYS A 258 25.67 -15.05 -11.40
C CYS A 258 26.18 -14.05 -10.38
N ALA A 259 25.26 -13.34 -9.70
CA ALA A 259 25.59 -12.25 -8.78
C ALA A 259 26.48 -12.72 -7.62
N GLY A 260 26.25 -13.93 -7.10
CA GLY A 260 27.07 -14.51 -6.02
C GLY A 260 28.56 -14.68 -6.37
N LYS A 261 28.87 -14.85 -7.64
CA LYS A 261 30.24 -15.01 -8.15
C LYS A 261 30.76 -13.78 -8.91
N ASP A 262 30.04 -12.66 -8.93
CA ASP A 262 30.39 -11.45 -9.68
C ASP A 262 30.59 -11.72 -11.19
N MET A 263 29.82 -12.63 -11.77
CA MET A 263 29.86 -12.96 -13.20
C MET A 263 28.70 -12.27 -13.94
N GLY A 264 29.01 -11.54 -15.00
CA GLY A 264 28.04 -10.77 -15.80
C GLY A 264 27.69 -9.39 -15.27
N VAL A 265 27.95 -9.08 -13.98
CA VAL A 265 27.52 -7.85 -13.32
C VAL A 265 28.11 -6.59 -13.96
N ARG A 266 29.40 -6.59 -14.31
CA ARG A 266 30.07 -5.43 -14.96
C ARG A 266 29.47 -5.14 -16.33
N ARG A 267 29.15 -6.17 -17.11
CA ARG A 267 28.52 -6.02 -18.42
C ARG A 267 27.08 -5.48 -18.30
N LEU A 268 26.35 -5.91 -17.26
CA LEU A 268 25.05 -5.33 -16.92
C LEU A 268 25.19 -3.84 -16.61
N MET A 269 26.15 -3.44 -15.73
CA MET A 269 26.36 -2.03 -15.39
C MET A 269 26.76 -1.20 -16.62
N GLU A 270 27.53 -1.75 -17.55
CA GLU A 270 27.86 -1.10 -18.82
C GLU A 270 26.60 -0.84 -19.65
N PHE A 271 25.71 -1.83 -19.81
CA PHE A 271 24.46 -1.67 -20.51
C PHE A 271 23.55 -0.64 -19.83
N LEU A 272 23.41 -0.72 -18.51
CA LEU A 272 22.66 0.27 -17.73
C LEU A 272 23.22 1.69 -17.89
N GLY A 273 24.53 1.84 -17.94
CA GLY A 273 25.19 3.12 -18.18
C GLY A 273 25.01 3.67 -19.59
N ASN A 274 25.05 2.82 -20.62
CA ASN A 274 25.13 3.23 -22.03
C ASN A 274 23.80 3.17 -22.76
N VAL A 275 22.89 2.23 -22.43
CA VAL A 275 21.69 1.95 -23.22
C VAL A 275 20.41 2.45 -22.57
N VAL A 276 20.21 2.23 -21.26
CA VAL A 276 18.95 2.63 -20.63
C VAL A 276 18.74 4.15 -20.70
N PRO A 277 17.47 4.62 -20.80
CA PRO A 277 17.18 6.04 -20.94
C PRO A 277 17.65 6.88 -19.74
N PHE A 278 18.03 8.10 -20.00
CA PHE A 278 18.25 9.11 -18.96
C PHE A 278 16.92 9.67 -18.44
N VAL A 279 16.96 10.32 -17.30
CA VAL A 279 15.79 11.01 -16.71
C VAL A 279 15.13 11.96 -17.74
N SER A 280 15.91 12.66 -18.53
CA SER A 280 15.43 13.62 -19.55
C SER A 280 14.77 12.96 -20.76
N GLU A 281 15.01 11.67 -21.01
CA GLU A 281 14.44 10.91 -22.13
C GLU A 281 13.13 10.19 -21.74
N MET A 282 12.79 10.19 -20.44
CA MET A 282 11.57 9.60 -19.94
C MET A 282 10.36 10.55 -20.11
N PRO A 283 9.13 9.99 -20.13
CA PRO A 283 7.93 10.81 -20.12
C PRO A 283 7.97 11.83 -18.96
N LYS A 284 7.48 13.03 -19.22
CA LYS A 284 7.48 14.11 -18.24
C LYS A 284 6.63 13.76 -17.02
N ILE A 285 7.09 14.21 -15.87
CA ILE A 285 6.37 14.06 -14.62
C ILE A 285 5.31 15.16 -14.52
N HIS A 286 4.17 14.86 -13.92
CA HIS A 286 3.12 15.84 -13.66
C HIS A 286 3.03 16.13 -12.16
N ASN A 287 2.82 17.38 -11.81
CA ASN A 287 2.50 17.77 -10.45
C ASN A 287 1.03 17.46 -10.10
N ALA A 288 0.62 17.72 -8.87
CA ALA A 288 -0.75 17.48 -8.40
C ALA A 288 -1.84 18.28 -9.15
N ARG A 289 -1.46 19.35 -9.87
CA ARG A 289 -2.36 20.13 -10.73
C ARG A 289 -2.43 19.60 -12.17
N GLY A 290 -1.65 18.55 -12.49
CA GLY A 290 -1.54 18.00 -13.85
C GLY A 290 -0.59 18.77 -14.77
N GLU A 291 0.19 19.70 -14.24
CA GLU A 291 1.18 20.47 -15.00
C GLU A 291 2.46 19.66 -15.20
N GLU A 292 3.05 19.74 -16.40
CA GLU A 292 4.31 19.05 -16.71
C GLU A 292 5.48 19.68 -15.95
N VAL A 293 6.29 18.85 -15.32
CA VAL A 293 7.54 19.24 -14.65
C VAL A 293 8.71 18.63 -15.40
N THR A 294 9.59 19.48 -15.92
CA THR A 294 10.80 19.06 -16.59
C THR A 294 11.96 19.01 -15.59
N PRO A 295 12.72 17.91 -15.52
CA PRO A 295 13.90 17.84 -14.68
C PRO A 295 15.04 18.67 -15.29
N ASP A 296 15.06 19.95 -14.97
CA ASP A 296 16.09 20.92 -15.40
C ASP A 296 16.80 21.49 -14.17
N SER A 297 18.11 21.34 -14.10
CA SER A 297 18.94 21.84 -12.98
C SER A 297 18.96 23.37 -12.87
N ASN A 298 18.57 24.10 -13.91
CA ASN A 298 18.43 25.55 -13.90
C ASN A 298 16.98 26.01 -13.64
N GLY A 299 16.06 25.05 -13.50
CA GLY A 299 14.66 25.29 -13.22
C GLY A 299 14.38 25.73 -11.78
N PRO A 300 13.10 25.95 -11.45
CA PRO A 300 12.68 26.27 -10.09
C PRO A 300 12.94 25.07 -9.15
N GLU A 301 13.47 25.34 -7.97
CA GLU A 301 13.84 24.30 -7.00
C GLU A 301 12.61 23.63 -6.42
N SER A 302 12.49 22.32 -6.66
CA SER A 302 11.42 21.48 -6.09
C SER A 302 11.90 20.06 -5.82
N VAL A 303 11.60 19.56 -4.62
CA VAL A 303 12.11 18.28 -4.09
C VAL A 303 10.97 17.46 -3.52
N TYR A 304 10.90 16.20 -3.87
CA TYR A 304 9.93 15.24 -3.35
C TYR A 304 10.58 14.26 -2.38
N PHE A 305 10.09 14.20 -1.15
CA PHE A 305 10.56 13.31 -0.09
C PHE A 305 9.75 12.02 -0.11
N PHE A 306 10.34 10.95 -0.61
CA PHE A 306 9.63 9.69 -0.86
C PHE A 306 9.81 8.63 0.21
N LYS A 307 10.78 8.79 1.11
CA LYS A 307 11.09 7.81 2.16
C LYS A 307 11.72 8.47 3.37
N THR A 308 11.31 8.02 4.55
CA THR A 308 11.99 8.29 5.82
C THR A 308 12.56 6.98 6.37
N GLY A 309 13.77 6.99 6.86
CA GLY A 309 14.37 5.89 7.62
C GLY A 309 14.74 6.38 9.02
N VAL A 310 14.56 5.54 10.03
CA VAL A 310 15.01 5.85 11.38
C VAL A 310 16.17 4.94 11.74
N GLU A 311 17.35 5.53 11.84
CA GLU A 311 18.60 4.79 12.07
C GLU A 311 19.14 5.01 13.49
N PRO A 312 19.70 3.96 14.13
CA PRO A 312 20.38 4.10 15.41
C PRO A 312 21.47 5.18 15.32
N HIS A 313 21.59 6.02 16.33
CA HIS A 313 22.59 7.08 16.49
C HIS A 313 22.51 8.27 15.53
N ILE A 314 21.79 8.17 14.41
CA ILE A 314 21.61 9.26 13.43
C ILE A 314 20.25 9.91 13.58
N GLY A 315 19.23 9.13 13.88
CA GLY A 315 17.82 9.55 13.92
C GLY A 315 17.15 9.45 12.56
N GLU A 316 16.29 10.39 12.23
CA GLU A 316 15.58 10.42 10.95
C GLU A 316 16.53 10.77 9.80
N VAL A 317 16.48 9.94 8.76
CA VAL A 317 17.12 10.15 7.46
C VAL A 317 16.02 10.30 6.42
N SER A 318 15.99 11.42 5.73
CA SER A 318 14.99 11.72 4.72
C SER A 318 15.58 11.56 3.32
N TYR A 319 14.98 10.66 2.54
CA TYR A 319 15.38 10.37 1.16
C TYR A 319 14.50 11.15 0.20
N PHE A 320 15.12 11.74 -0.81
CA PHE A 320 14.42 12.61 -1.74
C PHE A 320 14.88 12.44 -3.19
N LYS A 321 14.01 12.83 -4.11
CA LYS A 321 14.33 13.07 -5.53
C LYS A 321 14.17 14.56 -5.83
N VAL A 322 15.16 15.15 -6.47
CA VAL A 322 15.06 16.53 -6.99
C VAL A 322 14.24 16.50 -8.26
N MET A 323 13.07 17.13 -8.22
CA MET A 323 12.12 17.12 -9.34
C MET A 323 12.46 18.19 -10.38
N SER A 324 12.92 19.34 -9.93
CA SER A 324 13.38 20.48 -10.74
C SER A 324 14.38 21.31 -9.93
N GLY A 325 15.24 22.06 -10.60
CA GLY A 325 16.26 22.87 -9.98
C GLY A 325 17.46 22.06 -9.48
N ALA A 326 18.21 22.64 -8.57
CA ALA A 326 19.34 22.01 -7.91
C ALA A 326 19.36 22.40 -6.43
N ILE A 327 19.50 21.44 -5.56
CA ILE A 327 19.52 21.63 -4.10
C ILE A 327 20.94 21.64 -3.60
N LYS A 328 21.28 22.63 -2.77
CA LYS A 328 22.62 22.83 -2.19
C LYS A 328 22.60 22.80 -0.68
N VAL A 329 23.73 22.48 -0.10
CA VAL A 329 23.94 22.66 1.34
C VAL A 329 23.78 24.14 1.70
N GLY A 330 22.93 24.42 2.68
CA GLY A 330 22.62 25.77 3.13
C GLY A 330 21.32 26.35 2.59
N ASP A 331 20.65 25.70 1.62
CA ASP A 331 19.39 26.16 1.06
C ASP A 331 18.26 26.16 2.11
N ASP A 332 17.42 27.17 2.04
CA ASP A 332 16.18 27.29 2.82
C ASP A 332 14.98 26.97 1.91
N LEU A 333 14.30 25.89 2.19
CA LEU A 333 13.15 25.40 1.43
C LEU A 333 11.85 25.54 2.24
N THR A 334 10.73 25.66 1.56
CA THR A 334 9.40 25.69 2.18
C THR A 334 8.65 24.40 1.89
N ASN A 335 8.14 23.74 2.93
CA ASN A 335 7.30 22.56 2.83
C ASN A 335 5.91 22.98 2.32
N ALA A 336 5.53 22.53 1.13
CA ALA A 336 4.27 22.87 0.48
C ALA A 336 3.06 22.24 1.21
N ASP A 337 3.26 21.12 1.90
CA ASP A 337 2.20 20.41 2.60
C ASP A 337 1.94 20.97 4.02
N ARG A 338 2.96 21.54 4.66
CA ARG A 338 2.93 21.94 6.07
C ARG A 338 3.17 23.43 6.30
N GLY A 339 3.66 24.16 5.30
CA GLY A 339 3.99 25.57 5.38
C GLY A 339 5.25 25.88 6.21
N SER A 340 5.93 24.86 6.73
CA SER A 340 7.15 25.00 7.52
C SER A 340 8.37 25.30 6.66
N LYS A 341 9.35 26.01 7.22
CA LYS A 341 10.65 26.27 6.59
C LYS A 341 11.69 25.29 7.08
N GLU A 342 12.42 24.71 6.13
CA GLU A 342 13.48 23.75 6.37
C GLU A 342 14.80 24.24 5.78
N ARG A 343 15.87 24.10 6.56
CA ARG A 343 17.23 24.39 6.10
C ARG A 343 17.97 23.09 5.82
N ILE A 344 18.52 22.97 4.63
CA ILE A 344 19.32 21.83 4.21
C ILE A 344 20.73 21.95 4.81
N GLY A 345 20.96 21.30 5.92
CA GLY A 345 22.26 21.35 6.63
C GLY A 345 23.34 20.46 6.01
N GLN A 346 22.94 19.32 5.47
CA GLN A 346 23.82 18.31 4.88
C GLN A 346 23.12 17.59 3.74
N LEU A 347 23.89 17.20 2.73
CA LEU A 347 23.42 16.39 1.59
C LEU A 347 24.32 15.19 1.41
N PHE A 348 23.75 14.06 1.04
CA PHE A 348 24.49 12.83 0.82
C PHE A 348 24.02 12.11 -0.44
N ALA A 349 24.97 11.49 -1.15
CA ALA A 349 24.68 10.40 -2.04
C ALA A 349 24.58 9.10 -1.24
N CYS A 350 23.54 8.30 -1.52
CA CYS A 350 23.25 7.10 -0.75
C CYS A 350 24.09 5.92 -1.22
N ALA A 351 24.60 5.14 -0.29
CA ALA A 351 25.33 3.90 -0.54
C ALA A 351 24.92 2.83 0.49
N GLY A 352 23.60 2.55 0.56
CA GLY A 352 23.01 1.68 1.58
C GLY A 352 23.21 2.27 2.98
N ALA A 353 23.83 1.51 3.87
CA ALA A 353 24.17 1.98 5.21
C ALA A 353 25.18 3.15 5.23
N ASN A 354 25.94 3.32 4.15
CA ASN A 354 26.94 4.36 4.02
C ASN A 354 26.38 5.60 3.30
N ARG A 355 26.95 6.76 3.60
CA ARG A 355 26.58 8.04 3.00
C ARG A 355 27.82 8.80 2.58
N ILE A 356 27.81 9.31 1.36
CA ILE A 356 28.93 10.08 0.82
C ILE A 356 28.49 11.54 0.77
N PRO A 357 29.14 12.47 1.51
CA PRO A 357 28.78 13.89 1.48
C PRO A 357 28.90 14.48 0.08
N VAL A 358 27.92 15.31 -0.28
CA VAL A 358 27.87 16.08 -1.53
C VAL A 358 27.45 17.51 -1.24
N GLU A 359 27.92 18.45 -2.06
CA GLU A 359 27.56 19.86 -1.90
C GLU A 359 26.24 20.23 -2.62
N GLN A 360 25.90 19.46 -3.64
CA GLN A 360 24.75 19.74 -4.50
C GLN A 360 24.16 18.45 -5.08
N VAL A 361 22.81 18.43 -5.23
CA VAL A 361 22.04 17.40 -5.92
C VAL A 361 21.19 18.06 -6.99
N ASN A 362 21.34 17.65 -8.25
CA ASN A 362 20.67 18.22 -9.41
C ASN A 362 19.32 17.56 -9.72
N ALA A 363 18.49 18.22 -10.52
CA ALA A 363 17.22 17.70 -11.02
C ALA A 363 17.37 16.27 -11.61
N GLY A 364 16.48 15.38 -11.23
CA GLY A 364 16.47 13.98 -11.58
C GLY A 364 17.30 13.08 -10.66
N ASP A 365 18.14 13.63 -9.82
CA ASP A 365 19.00 12.85 -8.91
C ASP A 365 18.28 12.51 -7.61
N ILE A 366 18.74 11.43 -6.98
CA ILE A 366 18.28 10.95 -5.69
C ILE A 366 19.38 11.16 -4.65
N GLY A 367 19.00 11.71 -3.50
CA GLY A 367 19.88 11.91 -2.38
C GLY A 367 19.17 11.69 -1.04
N CYS A 368 19.90 11.91 0.03
CA CYS A 368 19.32 11.94 1.37
C CYS A 368 19.91 13.08 2.21
N THR A 369 19.15 13.44 3.23
CA THR A 369 19.54 14.46 4.21
C THR A 369 19.11 14.04 5.60
N VAL A 370 19.62 14.71 6.62
CA VAL A 370 19.35 14.43 8.02
C VAL A 370 18.95 15.70 8.77
N LYS A 371 18.36 15.52 9.96
CA LYS A 371 18.04 16.61 10.89
C LYS A 371 17.05 17.65 10.35
N LEU A 372 16.13 17.26 9.49
CA LEU A 372 14.98 18.07 9.14
C LEU A 372 14.00 18.10 10.32
N LYS A 373 13.29 19.22 10.49
CA LYS A 373 12.42 19.45 11.65
C LYS A 373 11.02 18.90 11.46
N ASP A 374 10.43 19.14 10.28
CA ASP A 374 9.02 18.89 10.01
C ASP A 374 8.79 18.42 8.57
N VAL A 375 9.57 17.44 8.13
CA VAL A 375 9.42 16.80 6.82
C VAL A 375 8.98 15.36 7.02
N LYS A 376 7.97 14.95 6.26
CA LYS A 376 7.40 13.61 6.29
C LYS A 376 7.47 12.96 4.91
N THR A 377 7.39 11.63 4.88
CA THR A 377 7.27 10.88 3.63
C THR A 377 6.06 11.37 2.84
N GLY A 378 6.27 11.70 1.57
CA GLY A 378 5.28 12.25 0.65
C GLY A 378 5.29 13.78 0.56
N ASN A 379 6.06 14.50 1.38
CA ASN A 379 6.10 15.97 1.32
C ASN A 379 6.88 16.50 0.12
N THR A 380 6.44 17.65 -0.36
CA THR A 380 7.13 18.46 -1.37
C THR A 380 7.75 19.69 -0.72
N LEU A 381 9.04 19.94 -0.94
CA LEU A 381 9.73 21.15 -0.51
C LEU A 381 10.14 21.98 -1.73
N ASN A 382 9.93 23.28 -1.65
CA ASN A 382 10.17 24.22 -2.74
C ASN A 382 11.11 25.34 -2.34
N GLY A 383 11.88 25.84 -3.33
CA GLY A 383 12.62 27.08 -3.23
C GLY A 383 11.72 28.31 -3.11
N LYS A 384 12.32 29.47 -2.88
CA LYS A 384 11.58 30.71 -2.67
C LYS A 384 10.75 31.10 -3.91
N GLY A 385 9.44 31.26 -3.70
CA GLY A 385 8.50 31.69 -4.75
C GLY A 385 8.08 30.56 -5.72
N VAL A 386 8.42 29.33 -5.42
CA VAL A 386 8.00 28.15 -6.17
C VAL A 386 6.79 27.53 -5.49
N GLU A 387 5.76 27.16 -6.26
CA GLU A 387 4.51 26.56 -5.78
C GLU A 387 4.25 25.21 -6.46
N GLN A 388 5.22 24.30 -6.37
CA GLN A 388 5.06 22.93 -6.83
C GLN A 388 4.51 22.04 -5.71
N HIS A 389 3.69 21.06 -6.08
CA HIS A 389 3.19 20.02 -5.19
C HIS A 389 3.08 18.72 -5.95
N PHE A 390 3.58 17.62 -5.38
CA PHE A 390 3.48 16.29 -5.94
C PHE A 390 2.56 15.43 -5.09
N ASP A 391 1.75 14.60 -5.74
CA ASP A 391 0.83 13.72 -5.06
C ASP A 391 1.54 12.67 -4.19
N PHE A 392 0.91 12.29 -3.10
CA PHE A 392 1.34 11.14 -2.33
C PHE A 392 1.29 9.87 -3.17
N ILE A 393 2.27 9.00 -2.98
CA ILE A 393 2.31 7.70 -3.63
C ILE A 393 1.08 6.90 -3.17
N LYS A 394 0.33 6.35 -4.14
CA LYS A 394 -0.83 5.51 -3.87
C LYS A 394 -0.40 4.08 -3.63
N TYR A 395 -0.63 3.61 -2.42
CA TYR A 395 -0.36 2.23 -2.03
C TYR A 395 -1.62 1.37 -2.14
N PRO A 396 -1.47 0.03 -2.27
CA PRO A 396 -2.62 -0.88 -2.24
C PRO A 396 -3.29 -0.87 -0.86
N ASN A 397 -4.57 -1.16 -0.85
CA ASN A 397 -5.30 -1.33 0.40
C ASN A 397 -4.67 -2.45 1.25
N PRO A 398 -4.70 -2.33 2.56
CA PRO A 398 -4.21 -3.37 3.44
C PRO A 398 -5.07 -4.64 3.32
N LYS A 399 -4.42 -5.80 3.43
CA LYS A 399 -5.04 -7.13 3.28
C LYS A 399 -5.16 -7.89 4.59
N TYR A 400 -4.50 -7.42 5.64
CA TYR A 400 -4.43 -8.08 6.94
C TYR A 400 -4.53 -7.06 8.06
N MET A 401 -5.29 -7.37 9.11
CA MET A 401 -5.49 -6.48 10.24
C MET A 401 -5.49 -7.23 11.56
N ARG A 402 -5.00 -6.56 12.61
CA ARG A 402 -5.05 -7.00 14.01
C ARG A 402 -5.29 -5.79 14.92
N ALA A 403 -5.88 -6.02 16.06
CA ALA A 403 -5.81 -5.09 17.17
C ALA A 403 -4.49 -5.28 17.91
N ILE A 404 -3.87 -4.18 18.36
CA ILE A 404 -2.62 -4.20 19.11
C ILE A 404 -2.79 -3.46 20.43
N GLU A 405 -2.26 -4.03 21.48
CA GLU A 405 -2.28 -3.44 22.83
C GLU A 405 -0.90 -3.54 23.46
N ALA A 406 -0.53 -2.56 24.27
CA ALA A 406 0.63 -2.69 25.15
C ALA A 406 0.29 -3.64 26.30
N VAL A 407 1.22 -4.51 26.67
CA VAL A 407 1.05 -5.40 27.83
C VAL A 407 0.87 -4.57 29.11
N ASN A 408 1.63 -3.48 29.23
CA ASN A 408 1.45 -2.50 30.29
C ASN A 408 0.56 -1.34 29.77
N SER A 409 -0.63 -1.20 30.31
CA SER A 409 -1.61 -0.17 29.91
C SER A 409 -1.08 1.27 30.04
N GLN A 410 -0.11 1.53 30.92
CA GLN A 410 0.53 2.83 31.08
C GLN A 410 1.41 3.21 29.88
N GLU A 411 1.76 2.26 29.02
CA GLU A 411 2.58 2.49 27.83
C GLU A 411 1.75 2.71 26.55
N THR A 412 0.43 2.83 26.65
CA THR A 412 -0.47 3.01 25.49
C THR A 412 -0.12 4.25 24.66
N GLU A 413 0.19 5.38 25.29
CA GLU A 413 0.60 6.61 24.56
C GLU A 413 1.95 6.43 23.87
N LYS A 414 2.89 5.76 24.52
CA LYS A 414 4.20 5.43 23.94
C LYS A 414 4.06 4.48 22.74
N LEU A 415 3.16 3.50 22.83
CA LEU A 415 2.83 2.62 21.73
C LEU A 415 2.29 3.40 20.53
N MET A 416 1.35 4.31 20.74
CA MET A 416 0.79 5.13 19.67
C MET A 416 1.86 6.00 18.99
N ALA A 417 2.72 6.64 19.78
CA ALA A 417 3.82 7.45 19.25
C ALA A 417 4.79 6.60 18.39
N ALA A 418 5.14 5.40 18.86
CA ALA A 418 5.99 4.47 18.14
C ALA A 418 5.36 4.00 16.82
N LEU A 419 4.07 3.64 16.84
CA LEU A 419 3.33 3.22 15.63
C LEU A 419 3.27 4.34 14.59
N LEU A 420 2.97 5.57 14.99
CA LEU A 420 2.92 6.72 14.08
C LEU A 420 4.30 7.04 13.47
N LYS A 421 5.38 6.86 14.23
CA LYS A 421 6.76 6.98 13.74
C LYS A 421 7.07 5.90 12.70
N MET A 422 6.72 4.65 12.97
CA MET A 422 6.94 3.53 12.04
C MET A 422 6.16 3.71 10.73
N ARG A 423 4.95 4.28 10.79
CA ARG A 423 4.17 4.62 9.59
C ARG A 423 4.87 5.62 8.67
N GLN A 424 5.75 6.48 9.17
CA GLN A 424 6.54 7.38 8.32
C GLN A 424 7.61 6.62 7.52
N GLU A 425 8.11 5.51 8.05
CA GLU A 425 9.09 4.66 7.37
C GLU A 425 8.43 3.74 6.35
N ASP A 426 7.24 3.23 6.67
CA ASP A 426 6.42 2.41 5.78
C ASP A 426 4.96 2.89 5.78
N PRO A 427 4.56 3.69 4.79
CA PRO A 427 3.19 4.22 4.69
C PRO A 427 2.11 3.16 4.45
N THR A 428 2.48 1.91 4.15
CA THR A 428 1.53 0.80 3.97
C THR A 428 1.00 0.24 5.29
N TRP A 429 1.61 0.57 6.43
CA TRP A 429 0.98 0.38 7.73
C TRP A 429 -0.09 1.45 7.96
N ILE A 430 -1.32 1.01 8.15
CA ILE A 430 -2.43 1.89 8.52
C ILE A 430 -2.72 1.69 10.00
N ILE A 431 -2.62 2.78 10.76
CA ILE A 431 -2.85 2.81 12.20
C ILE A 431 -4.17 3.54 12.44
N GLU A 432 -5.10 2.89 13.10
CA GLU A 432 -6.43 3.43 13.39
C GLU A 432 -6.76 3.25 14.88
N GLN A 433 -7.02 4.34 15.57
CA GLN A 433 -7.53 4.30 16.93
C GLN A 433 -9.05 4.38 16.88
N SER A 434 -9.68 3.23 16.99
CA SER A 434 -11.14 3.14 16.99
C SER A 434 -11.72 3.40 18.38
N LYS A 435 -12.40 4.54 18.53
CA LYS A 435 -13.14 4.85 19.77
C LYS A 435 -14.35 3.93 19.93
N GLU A 436 -14.98 3.57 18.82
CA GLU A 436 -16.13 2.66 18.78
C GLU A 436 -15.76 1.27 19.33
N LEU A 437 -14.69 0.69 18.77
CA LEU A 437 -14.25 -0.66 19.13
C LEU A 437 -13.36 -0.69 20.38
N ARG A 438 -12.96 0.47 20.89
CA ARG A 438 -11.99 0.64 21.98
C ARG A 438 -10.69 -0.14 21.73
N GLN A 439 -10.24 -0.13 20.48
CA GLN A 439 -9.05 -0.84 20.05
C GLN A 439 -8.15 0.05 19.18
N THR A 440 -6.85 -0.16 19.29
CA THR A 440 -5.88 0.31 18.29
C THR A 440 -5.72 -0.77 17.25
N ILE A 441 -6.14 -0.49 16.01
CA ILE A 441 -6.12 -1.42 14.89
C ILE A 441 -4.93 -1.09 14.00
N VAL A 442 -4.14 -2.11 13.68
CA VAL A 442 -3.04 -2.03 12.74
C VAL A 442 -3.38 -2.89 11.53
N LYS A 443 -3.28 -2.28 10.35
CA LYS A 443 -3.55 -2.93 9.07
C LYS A 443 -2.27 -2.93 8.24
N GLY A 444 -2.00 -4.02 7.51
CA GLY A 444 -0.83 -4.17 6.66
C GLY A 444 -1.10 -5.08 5.45
N GLN A 445 -0.06 -5.36 4.68
CA GLN A 445 -0.18 -6.13 3.44
C GLN A 445 -0.25 -7.64 3.66
N GLY A 446 0.18 -8.13 4.82
CA GLY A 446 0.13 -9.53 5.19
C GLY A 446 0.49 -9.76 6.66
N GLU A 447 0.43 -11.02 7.09
CA GLU A 447 0.75 -11.41 8.46
C GLU A 447 2.21 -11.10 8.82
N PHE A 448 3.13 -11.39 7.89
CA PHE A 448 4.54 -11.17 8.09
C PHE A 448 4.87 -9.68 8.23
N HIS A 449 4.17 -8.82 7.50
CA HIS A 449 4.27 -7.37 7.63
C HIS A 449 3.95 -6.90 9.07
N LEU A 450 2.83 -7.36 9.65
CA LEU A 450 2.47 -7.02 11.04
C LEU A 450 3.40 -7.67 12.06
N ARG A 451 3.89 -8.88 11.82
CA ARG A 451 4.88 -9.53 12.68
C ARG A 451 6.19 -8.75 12.73
N THR A 452 6.62 -8.17 11.62
CA THR A 452 7.78 -7.28 11.54
C THR A 452 7.58 -6.01 12.35
N LEU A 453 6.39 -5.39 12.29
CA LEU A 453 6.05 -4.24 13.11
C LEU A 453 6.14 -4.59 14.60
N LYS A 454 5.57 -5.72 15.03
CA LYS A 454 5.64 -6.19 16.41
C LYS A 454 7.10 -6.42 16.86
N TRP A 455 7.90 -7.10 16.03
CA TRP A 455 9.31 -7.31 16.33
C TRP A 455 10.04 -6.00 16.57
N ARG A 456 9.79 -4.98 15.76
CA ARG A 456 10.40 -3.64 15.91
C ARG A 456 9.94 -2.93 17.18
N LEU A 457 8.67 -3.02 17.55
CA LEU A 457 8.17 -2.47 18.81
C LEU A 457 8.88 -3.09 20.01
N GLU A 458 9.03 -4.41 20.01
CA GLU A 458 9.64 -5.15 21.12
C GLU A 458 11.17 -4.96 21.19
N ASN A 459 11.87 -4.96 20.05
CA ASN A 459 13.32 -4.94 20.00
C ASN A 459 13.91 -3.53 19.88
N ASN A 460 13.30 -2.61 19.13
CA ASN A 460 13.81 -1.25 18.96
C ASN A 460 13.24 -0.29 20.00
N GLU A 461 11.92 -0.30 20.20
CA GLU A 461 11.23 0.63 21.11
C GLU A 461 11.08 0.07 22.54
N LYS A 462 11.44 -1.19 22.79
CA LYS A 462 11.33 -1.91 24.08
C LYS A 462 9.90 -1.91 24.65
N LEU A 463 8.91 -2.01 23.77
CA LEU A 463 7.49 -2.08 24.09
C LEU A 463 6.99 -3.52 23.92
N GLN A 464 6.58 -4.15 25.00
CA GLN A 464 5.91 -5.46 24.95
C GLN A 464 4.48 -5.29 24.50
N THR A 465 4.09 -6.01 23.44
CA THR A 465 2.77 -5.86 22.81
C THR A 465 2.10 -7.21 22.55
N VAL A 466 0.78 -7.19 22.51
CA VAL A 466 -0.06 -8.34 22.20
C VAL A 466 -0.95 -8.00 21.01
N PHE A 467 -1.01 -8.92 20.04
CA PHE A 467 -2.03 -8.88 18.99
C PHE A 467 -3.29 -9.60 19.44
N LYS A 468 -4.43 -8.95 19.20
CA LYS A 468 -5.78 -9.51 19.38
C LYS A 468 -6.55 -9.48 18.07
N GLU A 469 -7.64 -10.19 17.99
CA GLU A 469 -8.56 -10.04 16.87
C GLU A 469 -9.17 -8.64 16.87
N ALA A 470 -9.28 -8.05 15.68
CA ALA A 470 -9.98 -6.79 15.52
C ALA A 470 -11.49 -7.03 15.65
N ARG A 471 -12.14 -6.29 16.51
CA ARG A 471 -13.61 -6.33 16.65
C ARG A 471 -14.27 -5.86 15.36
N ILE A 472 -15.44 -6.42 15.05
CA ILE A 472 -16.22 -6.00 13.88
C ILE A 472 -17.12 -4.84 14.26
N PRO A 473 -17.13 -3.74 13.49
CA PRO A 473 -18.00 -2.59 13.75
C PRO A 473 -19.44 -2.89 13.29
N TYR A 474 -20.16 -3.67 14.08
CA TYR A 474 -21.58 -3.94 13.82
C TYR A 474 -22.42 -2.67 13.95
N ARG A 475 -23.64 -2.70 13.42
CA ARG A 475 -24.66 -1.65 13.56
C ARG A 475 -25.94 -2.27 14.05
N GLU A 476 -26.78 -1.45 14.67
CA GLU A 476 -28.12 -1.82 15.07
C GLU A 476 -29.15 -1.02 14.27
N THR A 477 -30.27 -1.63 13.97
CA THR A 477 -31.43 -0.98 13.37
C THR A 477 -32.70 -1.64 13.84
N ILE A 478 -33.84 -1.11 13.43
CA ILE A 478 -35.16 -1.65 13.73
C ILE A 478 -35.90 -2.02 12.45
N THR A 479 -36.86 -2.91 12.56
CA THR A 479 -37.64 -3.40 11.40
C THR A 479 -39.14 -3.12 11.49
N LYS A 480 -39.64 -2.68 12.65
CA LYS A 480 -41.05 -2.45 12.93
C LYS A 480 -41.28 -1.09 13.59
N GLN A 481 -42.48 -0.61 13.52
CA GLN A 481 -42.92 0.53 14.30
C GLN A 481 -43.20 0.09 15.75
N ALA A 482 -42.78 0.92 16.68
CA ALA A 482 -43.03 0.72 18.10
C ALA A 482 -43.23 2.06 18.82
N LYS A 483 -43.94 2.04 19.92
CA LYS A 483 -44.10 3.21 20.78
C LYS A 483 -43.67 2.86 22.19
N ALA A 484 -43.11 3.83 22.88
CA ALA A 484 -42.84 3.75 24.33
C ALA A 484 -42.92 5.11 24.97
N GLU A 485 -43.06 5.06 26.27
CA GLU A 485 -43.13 6.25 27.13
C GLU A 485 -42.24 6.02 28.35
N TYR A 486 -41.56 7.06 28.81
CA TYR A 486 -40.77 6.98 30.02
C TYR A 486 -40.88 8.27 30.83
N ARG A 487 -41.07 8.10 32.16
CA ARG A 487 -41.08 9.18 33.15
C ARG A 487 -39.87 9.15 34.02
N HIS A 488 -38.98 10.14 33.85
CA HIS A 488 -37.89 10.38 34.76
C HIS A 488 -38.38 11.24 35.92
N LYS A 489 -38.33 10.70 37.14
CA LYS A 489 -38.66 11.43 38.35
C LYS A 489 -37.63 11.09 39.45
N LYS A 490 -36.91 12.10 39.93
CA LYS A 490 -35.98 11.95 41.04
C LYS A 490 -36.18 13.12 42.01
N GLN A 491 -36.36 12.80 43.27
CA GLN A 491 -36.52 13.78 44.37
C GLN A 491 -35.46 13.49 45.40
N SER A 492 -34.46 14.37 45.56
CA SER A 492 -33.40 14.26 46.54
C SER A 492 -33.10 15.64 47.10
N GLY A 493 -33.78 16.03 48.19
CA GLY A 493 -33.40 17.13 49.06
C GLY A 493 -33.10 18.50 48.46
N GLY A 494 -33.78 18.90 47.37
CA GLY A 494 -33.59 20.17 46.66
C GLY A 494 -34.54 20.26 45.45
N ALA A 495 -34.19 21.02 44.40
CA ALA A 495 -34.96 21.06 43.16
C ALA A 495 -35.06 19.63 42.58
N GLY A 496 -36.28 19.13 42.36
CA GLY A 496 -36.53 17.81 41.81
C GLY A 496 -36.13 17.70 40.33
N GLN A 497 -36.11 16.49 39.81
CA GLN A 497 -35.96 16.22 38.39
C GLN A 497 -37.23 15.56 37.86
N PHE A 498 -37.83 16.14 36.85
CA PHE A 498 -39.04 15.60 36.21
C PHE A 498 -39.03 15.81 34.70
N GLY A 499 -39.27 14.75 33.96
CA GLY A 499 -39.52 14.79 32.52
C GLY A 499 -40.18 13.50 32.06
N GLU A 500 -41.23 13.61 31.21
CA GLU A 500 -41.91 12.47 30.63
C GLU A 500 -41.95 12.65 29.12
N VAL A 501 -41.55 11.62 28.41
CA VAL A 501 -41.46 11.63 26.94
C VAL A 501 -42.23 10.41 26.39
N HIS A 502 -43.15 10.65 25.46
CA HIS A 502 -43.83 9.63 24.70
C HIS A 502 -43.35 9.71 23.25
N LEU A 503 -42.83 8.63 22.70
CA LEU A 503 -42.27 8.59 21.36
C LEU A 503 -42.68 7.34 20.58
N ILE A 504 -42.59 7.47 19.26
CA ILE A 504 -42.74 6.39 18.29
C ILE A 504 -41.46 6.29 17.53
N VAL A 505 -40.99 5.07 17.32
CA VAL A 505 -39.84 4.76 16.47
C VAL A 505 -40.27 3.91 15.29
N GLU A 506 -39.66 4.12 14.14
CA GLU A 506 -39.85 3.29 12.95
C GLU A 506 -38.60 3.24 12.10
N PRO A 507 -38.42 2.18 11.25
CA PRO A 507 -37.33 2.14 10.28
C PRO A 507 -37.42 3.35 9.33
N TYR A 508 -36.26 3.94 9.04
CA TYR A 508 -36.15 5.03 8.08
C TYR A 508 -35.42 4.63 6.82
N ALA A 509 -36.02 4.98 5.67
CA ALA A 509 -35.37 4.90 4.36
C ALA A 509 -35.41 6.28 3.70
N GLU A 510 -34.38 6.62 2.95
CA GLU A 510 -34.29 7.92 2.27
C GLU A 510 -35.46 8.11 1.28
N GLY A 511 -36.04 9.32 1.30
CA GLY A 511 -37.23 9.62 0.49
C GLY A 511 -38.57 9.16 1.10
N MET A 512 -38.54 8.59 2.30
CA MET A 512 -39.76 8.19 3.00
C MET A 512 -40.64 9.42 3.33
N PRO A 513 -41.95 9.41 3.02
CA PRO A 513 -42.86 10.54 3.29
C PRO A 513 -43.01 10.79 4.78
N ASP A 514 -43.33 12.02 5.14
CA ASP A 514 -43.60 12.39 6.53
C ASP A 514 -44.83 11.66 7.06
N PRO A 515 -44.84 11.22 8.33
CA PRO A 515 -45.91 10.47 8.89
C PRO A 515 -47.14 11.37 9.15
N THR A 516 -48.33 10.90 8.78
CA THR A 516 -49.59 11.58 9.07
C THR A 516 -50.33 10.94 10.24
N MET A 517 -50.18 9.64 10.41
CA MET A 517 -50.88 8.86 11.44
C MET A 517 -50.16 7.54 11.72
N TYR A 518 -50.16 7.13 12.98
CA TYR A 518 -49.77 5.78 13.40
C TYR A 518 -50.93 5.04 14.05
N LYS A 519 -50.94 3.70 13.95
CA LYS A 519 -51.95 2.85 14.59
C LYS A 519 -51.30 1.81 15.48
N PHE A 520 -51.66 1.79 16.76
CA PHE A 520 -51.22 0.78 17.72
C PHE A 520 -52.42 0.24 18.49
N ASN A 521 -52.61 -1.07 18.48
CA ASN A 521 -53.71 -1.75 19.20
C ASN A 521 -55.09 -1.15 18.96
N GLY A 522 -55.36 -0.74 17.71
CA GLY A 522 -56.67 -0.10 17.32
C GLY A 522 -56.79 1.39 17.65
N GLN A 523 -55.83 1.97 18.34
CA GLN A 523 -55.79 3.40 18.63
C GLN A 523 -55.01 4.16 17.54
N GLU A 524 -55.58 5.27 17.07
CA GLU A 524 -54.96 6.14 16.05
C GLU A 524 -54.26 7.32 16.69
N PHE A 525 -53.03 7.56 16.28
CA PHE A 525 -52.18 8.68 16.67
C PHE A 525 -51.97 9.57 15.47
N LYS A 526 -52.69 10.68 15.38
CA LYS A 526 -52.53 11.67 14.31
C LYS A 526 -51.31 12.54 14.59
N MET A 527 -50.47 12.72 13.58
CA MET A 527 -49.24 13.51 13.69
C MET A 527 -49.50 14.94 13.19
N ASN A 528 -49.07 15.92 14.00
CA ASN A 528 -49.04 17.34 13.65
C ASN A 528 -47.60 17.82 13.75
N ILE A 529 -46.87 17.74 12.65
CA ILE A 529 -45.43 18.03 12.61
C ILE A 529 -45.20 19.53 12.83
N LYS A 530 -44.57 19.86 13.93
CA LYS A 530 -44.13 21.22 14.32
C LYS A 530 -42.67 21.49 14.01
N GLY A 531 -41.85 20.44 13.91
CA GLY A 531 -40.43 20.52 13.57
C GLY A 531 -39.94 19.18 13.11
N LYS A 532 -38.98 19.20 12.19
CA LYS A 532 -38.30 18.02 11.64
C LYS A 532 -36.82 18.33 11.54
N GLU A 533 -36.02 17.42 12.03
CA GLU A 533 -34.56 17.48 11.91
C GLU A 533 -34.04 16.15 11.36
N GLU A 534 -33.32 16.21 10.24
CA GLU A 534 -32.67 15.04 9.65
C GLU A 534 -31.17 15.13 9.88
N LYS A 535 -30.61 14.12 10.51
CA LYS A 535 -29.17 14.05 10.83
C LYS A 535 -28.52 12.89 10.09
N THR A 536 -27.47 13.18 9.33
CA THR A 536 -26.54 12.17 8.86
C THR A 536 -25.63 11.81 10.02
N LEU A 537 -25.58 10.53 10.36
CA LEU A 537 -24.82 10.04 11.51
C LEU A 537 -23.33 9.90 11.16
N PRO A 538 -22.42 10.26 12.08
CA PRO A 538 -20.97 10.13 11.85
C PRO A 538 -20.52 8.70 11.51
N TRP A 539 -21.27 7.70 11.99
CA TRP A 539 -21.01 6.27 11.76
C TRP A 539 -21.82 5.66 10.60
N GLY A 540 -22.41 6.52 9.77
CA GLY A 540 -23.21 6.16 8.61
C GLY A 540 -24.70 5.95 8.94
N GLY A 541 -25.54 6.15 7.94
CA GLY A 541 -26.99 6.15 8.11
C GLY A 541 -27.56 7.47 8.60
N LYS A 542 -28.87 7.47 8.89
CA LYS A 542 -29.61 8.68 9.25
C LYS A 542 -30.45 8.50 10.51
N LEU A 543 -30.68 9.60 11.22
CA LEU A 543 -31.71 9.79 12.23
C LEU A 543 -32.64 10.90 11.74
N VAL A 544 -33.94 10.62 11.70
CA VAL A 544 -34.98 11.64 11.48
C VAL A 544 -35.73 11.86 12.76
N PHE A 545 -35.62 13.05 13.31
CA PHE A 545 -36.30 13.47 14.53
C PHE A 545 -37.48 14.39 14.19
N ILE A 546 -38.64 14.05 14.68
CA ILE A 546 -39.90 14.81 14.43
C ILE A 546 -40.51 15.22 15.77
N ASN A 547 -40.77 16.51 15.92
CA ASN A 547 -41.60 17.04 16.99
C ASN A 547 -43.06 17.15 16.52
N SER A 548 -43.93 16.37 17.15
CA SER A 548 -45.40 16.37 16.93
C SER A 548 -46.19 16.60 18.22
N VAL A 549 -45.53 17.18 19.25
CA VAL A 549 -46.15 17.44 20.55
C VAL A 549 -47.26 18.50 20.40
N VAL A 550 -48.45 18.22 20.93
CA VAL A 550 -49.59 19.13 20.92
C VAL A 550 -49.93 19.66 22.29
N GLY A 551 -50.63 20.78 22.39
CA GLY A 551 -51.14 21.33 23.65
C GLY A 551 -50.08 21.86 24.61
N GLY A 552 -48.84 22.01 24.22
CA GLY A 552 -47.74 22.48 25.09
C GLY A 552 -47.32 21.49 26.18
N ALA A 553 -47.60 20.19 25.97
CA ALA A 553 -47.26 19.12 26.93
C ALA A 553 -45.76 19.08 27.28
N ILE A 554 -44.90 19.41 26.29
CA ILE A 554 -43.47 19.65 26.44
C ILE A 554 -43.10 20.98 25.79
N ASP A 555 -42.39 21.84 26.50
CA ASP A 555 -41.86 23.09 25.97
C ASP A 555 -40.84 22.81 24.87
N THR A 556 -40.97 23.53 23.75
CA THR A 556 -40.07 23.36 22.58
C THR A 556 -38.57 23.52 22.94
N ARG A 557 -38.25 24.31 23.97
CA ARG A 557 -36.88 24.48 24.46
C ARG A 557 -36.19 23.15 24.88
N PHE A 558 -36.97 22.11 25.24
CA PHE A 558 -36.48 20.81 25.64
C PHE A 558 -36.29 19.82 24.49
N MET A 559 -36.70 20.16 23.26
CA MET A 559 -36.52 19.28 22.07
C MET A 559 -35.04 18.98 21.79
N PRO A 560 -34.09 19.93 21.90
CA PRO A 560 -32.68 19.61 21.78
C PRO A 560 -32.16 18.62 22.82
N ALA A 561 -32.64 18.71 24.06
CA ALA A 561 -32.27 17.78 25.13
C ALA A 561 -32.82 16.36 24.87
N ILE A 562 -34.06 16.27 24.36
CA ILE A 562 -34.67 15.00 23.96
C ILE A 562 -33.87 14.37 22.82
N LEU A 563 -33.55 15.15 21.77
CA LEU A 563 -32.74 14.68 20.65
C LEU A 563 -31.36 14.21 21.10
N LYS A 564 -30.73 14.93 22.04
CA LYS A 564 -29.45 14.51 22.64
C LYS A 564 -29.58 13.15 23.34
N GLY A 565 -30.63 12.94 24.15
CA GLY A 565 -30.85 11.66 24.81
C GLY A 565 -31.04 10.49 23.84
N ILE A 566 -31.71 10.72 22.71
CA ILE A 566 -31.85 9.74 21.65
C ILE A 566 -30.49 9.45 20.99
N MET A 567 -29.73 10.50 20.65
CA MET A 567 -28.39 10.35 20.06
C MET A 567 -27.43 9.59 21.00
N ASP A 568 -27.42 9.91 22.29
CA ASP A 568 -26.60 9.21 23.28
C ASP A 568 -26.95 7.71 23.35
N CYS A 569 -28.24 7.36 23.19
CA CYS A 569 -28.67 5.96 23.12
C CYS A 569 -28.29 5.29 21.81
N MET A 570 -28.30 6.03 20.70
CA MET A 570 -27.87 5.50 19.39
C MET A 570 -26.36 5.24 19.33
N GLU A 571 -25.54 5.97 20.08
CA GLU A 571 -24.11 5.72 20.21
C GLU A 571 -23.79 4.47 21.04
N ARG A 572 -24.75 3.99 21.81
CA ARG A 572 -24.68 2.74 22.60
C ARG A 572 -25.97 1.97 22.40
N GLY A 573 -26.11 1.38 21.21
CA GLY A 573 -27.32 0.70 20.79
C GLY A 573 -27.91 -0.22 21.86
N PRO A 574 -29.25 -0.27 21.96
CA PRO A 574 -29.91 -1.00 23.06
C PRO A 574 -29.78 -2.52 23.01
N LEU A 575 -29.27 -3.09 21.89
CA LEU A 575 -29.22 -4.55 21.69
C LEU A 575 -27.85 -5.13 22.07
N THR A 576 -26.77 -4.56 21.55
CA THR A 576 -25.40 -5.03 21.74
C THR A 576 -24.39 -3.91 22.02
N GLY A 577 -24.88 -2.70 22.27
CA GLY A 577 -24.02 -1.53 22.41
C GLY A 577 -23.39 -1.01 21.13
N SER A 578 -23.73 -1.59 19.98
CA SER A 578 -23.27 -1.15 18.66
C SER A 578 -24.04 0.11 18.20
N TYR A 579 -23.42 0.95 17.37
CA TYR A 579 -24.07 2.16 16.90
C TYR A 579 -25.38 1.87 16.14
N ALA A 580 -26.48 2.54 16.51
CA ALA A 580 -27.78 2.42 15.85
C ALA A 580 -27.89 3.40 14.67
N ARG A 581 -28.63 3.01 13.62
CA ARG A 581 -28.82 3.81 12.41
C ARG A 581 -30.18 3.59 11.73
N ASP A 582 -30.53 4.51 10.85
CA ASP A 582 -31.72 4.45 9.99
C ASP A 582 -33.01 4.32 10.74
N VAL A 583 -33.19 5.24 11.67
CA VAL A 583 -34.37 5.31 12.55
C VAL A 583 -35.06 6.67 12.41
N ARG A 584 -36.37 6.67 12.33
CA ARG A 584 -37.22 7.86 12.50
C ARG A 584 -37.83 7.82 13.88
N VAL A 585 -37.74 8.93 14.61
CA VAL A 585 -38.29 9.10 15.95
C VAL A 585 -39.28 10.26 15.94
N VAL A 586 -40.49 10.00 16.38
CA VAL A 586 -41.54 11.01 16.50
C VAL A 586 -41.89 11.16 17.98
N VAL A 587 -41.66 12.33 18.53
CA VAL A 587 -42.11 12.70 19.88
C VAL A 587 -43.47 13.31 19.73
N TYR A 588 -44.52 12.66 20.30
CA TYR A 588 -45.89 13.06 20.08
C TYR A 588 -46.60 13.56 21.34
N ASP A 589 -46.11 13.20 22.52
CA ASP A 589 -46.71 13.62 23.80
C ASP A 589 -45.64 13.58 24.93
N GLY A 590 -46.03 14.01 26.15
CA GLY A 590 -45.21 13.95 27.33
C GLY A 590 -45.79 14.80 28.44
N LYS A 591 -44.97 15.01 29.53
CA LYS A 591 -45.33 15.90 30.62
C LYS A 591 -44.14 16.66 31.13
N MET A 592 -44.35 17.90 31.53
CA MET A 592 -43.39 18.72 32.24
C MET A 592 -43.92 19.21 33.58
N HIS A 593 -43.02 19.50 34.51
CA HIS A 593 -43.36 20.13 35.77
C HIS A 593 -42.80 21.56 35.80
N PRO A 594 -43.59 22.58 36.20
CA PRO A 594 -43.18 23.98 36.11
C PRO A 594 -41.86 24.33 36.82
N VAL A 595 -41.53 23.59 37.87
CA VAL A 595 -40.32 23.84 38.70
C VAL A 595 -39.24 22.79 38.52
N ASP A 596 -39.58 21.49 38.39
CA ASP A 596 -38.65 20.37 38.44
C ASP A 596 -38.20 19.88 37.06
N SER A 597 -38.76 20.44 35.96
CA SER A 597 -38.34 20.07 34.61
C SER A 597 -37.10 20.85 34.17
N ASN A 598 -36.11 20.10 33.70
CA ASN A 598 -34.84 20.63 33.16
C ASN A 598 -34.35 19.77 32.00
N GLU A 599 -33.34 20.24 31.31
CA GLU A 599 -32.76 19.55 30.14
C GLU A 599 -32.28 18.13 30.48
N LEU A 600 -31.62 17.93 31.62
CA LEU A 600 -31.14 16.61 32.03
C LEU A 600 -32.28 15.62 32.20
N SER A 601 -33.40 16.03 32.81
CA SER A 601 -34.58 15.19 33.03
C SER A 601 -35.15 14.70 31.72
N PHE A 602 -35.26 15.58 30.70
CA PHE A 602 -35.75 15.22 29.37
C PHE A 602 -34.72 14.40 28.56
N THR A 603 -33.43 14.65 28.71
CA THR A 603 -32.35 13.80 28.11
C THR A 603 -32.47 12.36 28.62
N LEU A 604 -32.61 12.18 29.95
CA LEU A 604 -32.75 10.85 30.53
C LEU A 604 -34.09 10.19 30.18
N ALA A 605 -35.18 10.93 30.20
CA ALA A 605 -36.49 10.41 29.84
C ALA A 605 -36.53 9.94 28.38
N ALA A 606 -35.98 10.74 27.45
CA ALA A 606 -35.89 10.40 26.03
C ALA A 606 -34.99 9.19 25.77
N ARG A 607 -33.86 9.12 26.44
CA ARG A 607 -32.91 7.99 26.34
C ARG A 607 -33.60 6.67 26.72
N HIS A 608 -34.30 6.61 27.83
CA HIS A 608 -34.99 5.41 28.26
C HIS A 608 -36.19 5.08 27.37
N ALA A 609 -37.03 6.07 27.03
CA ALA A 609 -38.16 5.86 26.14
C ALA A 609 -37.71 5.33 24.76
N PHE A 610 -36.64 5.87 24.18
CA PHE A 610 -36.07 5.39 22.95
C PHE A 610 -35.53 3.96 23.07
N SER A 611 -34.78 3.65 24.12
CA SER A 611 -34.25 2.30 24.38
C SER A 611 -35.38 1.27 24.47
N ASP A 612 -36.48 1.60 25.22
CA ASP A 612 -37.61 0.71 25.39
C ASP A 612 -38.37 0.50 24.07
N ALA A 613 -38.61 1.56 23.29
CA ALA A 613 -39.22 1.46 21.97
C ALA A 613 -38.33 0.65 20.99
N PHE A 614 -37.05 0.89 20.98
CA PHE A 614 -36.11 0.21 20.10
C PHE A 614 -36.11 -1.31 20.32
N LYS A 615 -36.10 -1.76 21.59
CA LYS A 615 -36.09 -3.18 21.95
C LYS A 615 -37.32 -3.95 21.45
N ILE A 616 -38.46 -3.29 21.37
CA ILE A 616 -39.75 -3.91 20.89
C ILE A 616 -40.01 -3.67 19.40
N ALA A 617 -39.22 -2.82 18.74
CA ALA A 617 -39.36 -2.48 17.32
C ALA A 617 -38.74 -3.52 16.36
N GLY A 618 -38.53 -4.75 16.79
CA GLY A 618 -37.88 -5.79 16.00
C GLY A 618 -36.41 -5.45 15.66
N PRO A 619 -35.58 -5.25 16.68
CA PRO A 619 -34.20 -4.83 16.49
C PRO A 619 -33.38 -5.89 15.75
N LYS A 620 -32.48 -5.43 14.88
CA LYS A 620 -31.60 -6.25 14.05
C LYS A 620 -30.18 -5.71 14.11
N ILE A 621 -29.23 -6.65 13.98
CA ILE A 621 -27.79 -6.32 13.82
C ILE A 621 -27.45 -6.30 12.34
N LEU A 622 -26.63 -5.34 11.96
CA LEU A 622 -26.05 -5.19 10.62
C LEU A 622 -24.55 -5.45 10.69
N GLU A 623 -24.02 -6.14 9.69
CA GLU A 623 -22.59 -6.35 9.51
C GLU A 623 -22.06 -5.57 8.30
N PRO A 624 -20.80 -5.09 8.35
CA PRO A 624 -20.20 -4.41 7.20
C PRO A 624 -19.86 -5.41 6.11
N ILE A 625 -20.34 -5.12 4.89
CA ILE A 625 -20.08 -5.88 3.67
C ILE A 625 -19.08 -5.13 2.81
N TYR A 626 -18.14 -5.87 2.26
CA TYR A 626 -17.08 -5.36 1.38
C TYR A 626 -17.24 -5.92 -0.03
N ASP A 627 -17.03 -5.07 -1.03
CA ASP A 627 -16.78 -5.49 -2.39
C ASP A 627 -15.37 -6.06 -2.45
N LEU A 628 -15.24 -7.26 -2.97
CA LEU A 628 -14.01 -8.03 -3.11
C LEU A 628 -13.76 -8.29 -4.59
N GLU A 629 -12.58 -7.95 -5.06
CA GLU A 629 -12.08 -8.34 -6.38
C GLU A 629 -10.87 -9.25 -6.20
N VAL A 630 -10.95 -10.47 -6.73
CA VAL A 630 -9.87 -11.46 -6.67
C VAL A 630 -9.32 -11.69 -8.07
N TYR A 631 -8.00 -11.56 -8.22
CA TYR A 631 -7.27 -11.89 -9.43
C TYR A 631 -6.55 -13.21 -9.24
N VAL A 632 -6.92 -14.22 -10.00
CA VAL A 632 -6.45 -15.60 -9.83
C VAL A 632 -6.16 -16.24 -11.18
N PRO A 633 -5.06 -17.06 -11.31
CA PRO A 633 -4.87 -17.89 -12.49
C PRO A 633 -6.03 -18.85 -12.69
N GLY A 634 -6.40 -19.14 -13.94
CA GLY A 634 -7.57 -19.96 -14.27
C GLY A 634 -7.61 -21.32 -13.57
N ASP A 635 -6.45 -21.95 -13.37
CA ASP A 635 -6.31 -23.27 -12.75
C ASP A 635 -6.80 -23.32 -11.28
N TYR A 636 -6.75 -22.20 -10.57
CA TYR A 636 -7.16 -22.09 -9.16
C TYR A 636 -8.58 -21.52 -8.96
N MET A 637 -9.26 -21.17 -10.05
CA MET A 637 -10.56 -20.49 -9.98
C MET A 637 -11.61 -21.29 -9.21
N GLY A 638 -11.66 -22.61 -9.43
CA GLY A 638 -12.61 -23.49 -8.77
C GLY A 638 -12.42 -23.55 -7.26
N ASP A 639 -11.18 -23.65 -6.82
CA ASP A 639 -10.83 -23.71 -5.38
C ASP A 639 -11.14 -22.38 -4.68
N VAL A 640 -10.81 -21.26 -5.33
CA VAL A 640 -11.09 -19.91 -4.81
C VAL A 640 -12.60 -19.65 -4.71
N MET A 641 -13.37 -20.05 -5.72
CA MET A 641 -14.84 -19.92 -5.68
C MET A 641 -15.45 -20.77 -4.54
N SER A 642 -14.96 -21.99 -4.34
CA SER A 642 -15.41 -22.86 -3.26
C SER A 642 -15.10 -22.28 -1.88
N ASP A 643 -13.90 -21.73 -1.68
CA ASP A 643 -13.52 -21.05 -0.43
C ASP A 643 -14.41 -19.83 -0.17
N LEU A 644 -14.66 -19.00 -1.17
CA LEU A 644 -15.52 -17.81 -1.06
C LEU A 644 -16.97 -18.18 -0.70
N GLN A 645 -17.52 -19.24 -1.28
CA GLN A 645 -18.85 -19.73 -0.92
C GLN A 645 -18.91 -20.17 0.55
N GLY A 646 -17.88 -20.85 1.03
CA GLY A 646 -17.74 -21.21 2.45
C GLY A 646 -17.67 -20.00 3.40
N ARG A 647 -17.28 -18.83 2.88
CA ARG A 647 -17.18 -17.55 3.63
C ARG A 647 -18.40 -16.64 3.48
N ARG A 648 -19.56 -17.17 3.14
CA ARG A 648 -20.79 -16.40 2.93
C ARG A 648 -20.62 -15.30 1.87
N ALA A 649 -19.65 -15.42 0.96
CA ALA A 649 -19.47 -14.48 -0.12
C ALA A 649 -20.53 -14.66 -1.20
N MET A 650 -21.06 -13.55 -1.72
CA MET A 650 -21.95 -13.51 -2.85
C MET A 650 -21.15 -13.17 -4.11
N ILE A 651 -21.04 -14.13 -5.03
CA ILE A 651 -20.37 -13.91 -6.32
C ILE A 651 -21.24 -13.03 -7.20
N MET A 652 -20.67 -11.90 -7.66
CA MET A 652 -21.34 -10.89 -8.47
C MET A 652 -21.04 -11.01 -9.94
N GLY A 653 -19.82 -11.46 -10.29
CA GLY A 653 -19.40 -11.58 -11.66
C GLY A 653 -17.99 -12.16 -11.80
N MET A 654 -17.67 -12.53 -13.04
CA MET A 654 -16.35 -13.02 -13.44
C MET A 654 -15.96 -12.34 -14.74
N ASP A 655 -14.69 -12.00 -14.88
CA ASP A 655 -14.10 -11.41 -16.08
C ASP A 655 -12.68 -11.96 -16.26
N SER A 656 -12.10 -11.72 -17.41
CA SER A 656 -10.72 -12.12 -17.72
C SER A 656 -9.89 -10.87 -18.03
N GLU A 657 -8.81 -10.68 -17.30
CA GLU A 657 -7.92 -9.53 -17.47
C GLU A 657 -6.46 -9.97 -17.49
N ALA A 658 -5.74 -9.68 -18.58
CA ALA A 658 -4.30 -9.93 -18.72
C ALA A 658 -3.85 -11.38 -18.35
N GLY A 659 -4.61 -12.40 -18.74
CA GLY A 659 -4.31 -13.81 -18.46
C GLY A 659 -4.71 -14.31 -17.06
N TYR A 660 -5.32 -13.45 -16.26
CA TYR A 660 -5.93 -13.78 -14.97
C TYR A 660 -7.44 -13.76 -15.07
N GLN A 661 -8.08 -14.58 -14.24
CA GLN A 661 -9.51 -14.47 -14.01
C GLN A 661 -9.76 -13.47 -12.89
N LYS A 662 -10.63 -12.50 -13.13
CA LYS A 662 -11.09 -11.53 -12.17
C LYS A 662 -12.43 -11.97 -11.62
N LEU A 663 -12.48 -12.25 -10.33
CA LEU A 663 -13.69 -12.63 -9.61
C LEU A 663 -14.17 -11.45 -8.77
N GLN A 664 -15.43 -11.07 -8.92
CA GLN A 664 -16.07 -10.02 -8.13
C GLN A 664 -17.08 -10.64 -7.17
N ALA A 665 -17.00 -10.28 -5.89
CA ALA A 665 -17.87 -10.78 -4.85
C ALA A 665 -18.19 -9.72 -3.80
N LYS A 666 -19.26 -9.94 -3.03
CA LYS A 666 -19.54 -9.24 -1.78
C LYS A 666 -19.30 -10.18 -0.61
N ILE A 667 -18.59 -9.73 0.41
CA ILE A 667 -18.20 -10.56 1.54
C ILE A 667 -18.29 -9.80 2.86
N PRO A 668 -18.76 -10.43 3.96
CA PRO A 668 -18.73 -9.81 5.27
C PRO A 668 -17.30 -9.59 5.78
N LEU A 669 -17.06 -8.48 6.48
CA LEU A 669 -15.74 -8.14 7.02
C LEU A 669 -15.16 -9.24 7.92
N LYS A 670 -16.00 -9.90 8.72
CA LYS A 670 -15.57 -11.01 9.59
C LYS A 670 -14.87 -12.13 8.82
N GLU A 671 -15.35 -12.43 7.62
CA GLU A 671 -14.81 -13.49 6.76
C GLU A 671 -13.51 -13.08 6.03
N LEU A 672 -13.23 -11.78 5.94
CA LEU A 672 -11.99 -11.25 5.37
C LEU A 672 -10.79 -11.37 6.32
N ALA A 673 -11.00 -11.54 7.61
CA ALA A 673 -9.94 -11.49 8.63
C ALA A 673 -8.79 -12.49 8.38
N SER A 674 -9.10 -13.69 7.84
CA SER A 674 -8.13 -14.73 7.50
C SER A 674 -8.02 -15.01 5.99
N TYR A 675 -8.70 -14.23 5.16
CA TYR A 675 -8.82 -14.53 3.73
C TYR A 675 -7.48 -14.43 2.99
N SER A 676 -6.62 -13.48 3.34
CA SER A 676 -5.29 -13.34 2.72
C SER A 676 -4.43 -14.60 2.90
N ILE A 677 -4.50 -15.22 4.07
CA ILE A 677 -3.75 -16.46 4.39
C ILE A 677 -4.32 -17.61 3.58
N SER A 678 -5.65 -17.80 3.59
CA SER A 678 -6.31 -18.85 2.84
C SER A 678 -6.08 -18.75 1.34
N LEU A 679 -6.25 -17.56 0.76
CA LEU A 679 -6.03 -17.34 -0.65
C LEU A 679 -4.59 -17.64 -1.07
N SER A 680 -3.61 -17.19 -0.26
CA SER A 680 -2.20 -17.49 -0.50
C SER A 680 -1.91 -18.99 -0.43
N SER A 681 -2.48 -19.70 0.53
CA SER A 681 -2.32 -21.13 0.67
C SER A 681 -2.93 -21.91 -0.51
N LEU A 682 -4.16 -21.56 -0.93
CA LEU A 682 -4.87 -22.20 -2.04
C LEU A 682 -4.16 -22.03 -3.37
N THR A 683 -3.54 -20.87 -3.60
CA THR A 683 -3.00 -20.50 -4.90
C THR A 683 -1.46 -20.47 -4.95
N GLY A 684 -0.81 -20.90 -3.87
CA GLY A 684 0.65 -20.78 -3.74
C GLY A 684 1.14 -19.33 -3.86
N GLY A 685 0.34 -18.37 -3.38
CA GLY A 685 0.62 -16.93 -3.47
C GLY A 685 0.34 -16.30 -4.85
N ARG A 686 -0.20 -17.06 -5.82
CA ARG A 686 -0.41 -16.59 -7.19
C ARG A 686 -1.64 -15.70 -7.38
N ALA A 687 -2.53 -15.64 -6.41
CA ALA A 687 -3.67 -14.76 -6.43
C ALA A 687 -3.42 -13.48 -5.63
N SER A 688 -4.10 -12.43 -6.02
CA SER A 688 -4.16 -11.17 -5.27
C SER A 688 -5.60 -10.72 -5.16
N PHE A 689 -5.89 -9.86 -4.19
CA PHE A 689 -7.23 -9.31 -4.05
C PHE A 689 -7.19 -7.85 -3.59
N THR A 690 -8.28 -7.16 -3.87
CA THR A 690 -8.56 -5.81 -3.37
C THR A 690 -9.93 -5.79 -2.71
N THR A 691 -10.10 -4.93 -1.72
CA THR A 691 -11.37 -4.78 -1.02
C THR A 691 -11.74 -3.31 -0.91
N LYS A 692 -13.06 -3.05 -0.91
CA LYS A 692 -13.64 -1.73 -0.68
C LYS A 692 -14.91 -1.88 0.13
N PHE A 693 -15.11 -1.03 1.14
CA PHE A 693 -16.38 -1.00 1.88
C PHE A 693 -17.56 -0.76 0.92
N SER A 694 -18.59 -1.57 1.02
CA SER A 694 -19.80 -1.49 0.19
C SER A 694 -20.98 -0.97 0.98
N SER A 695 -21.48 -1.73 1.95
CA SER A 695 -22.72 -1.43 2.67
C SER A 695 -22.77 -2.14 4.02
N TYR A 696 -23.82 -1.88 4.77
CA TYR A 696 -24.23 -2.66 5.92
C TYR A 696 -25.44 -3.52 5.57
N GLU A 697 -25.39 -4.81 5.89
CA GLU A 697 -26.47 -5.75 5.63
C GLU A 697 -26.82 -6.55 6.90
N LEU A 698 -28.06 -7.09 6.94
CA LEU A 698 -28.55 -7.85 8.09
C LEU A 698 -27.70 -9.12 8.31
N VAL A 699 -27.27 -9.36 9.53
CA VAL A 699 -26.66 -10.64 9.90
C VAL A 699 -27.69 -11.77 9.90
N PRO A 700 -27.27 -13.05 9.64
CA PRO A 700 -28.12 -14.20 9.86
C PRO A 700 -28.62 -14.28 11.31
N ASN A 701 -29.85 -14.79 11.50
CA ASN A 701 -30.48 -14.85 12.82
C ASN A 701 -29.65 -15.60 13.86
N GLU A 702 -28.99 -16.69 13.49
CA GLU A 702 -28.11 -17.47 14.37
C GLU A 702 -26.93 -16.63 14.86
N LEU A 703 -26.29 -15.88 13.94
CA LEU A 703 -25.19 -14.99 14.30
C LEU A 703 -25.67 -13.84 15.21
N GLN A 704 -26.86 -13.30 14.96
CA GLN A 704 -27.45 -12.28 15.83
C GLN A 704 -27.61 -12.77 17.26
N GLN A 705 -28.14 -13.98 17.45
CA GLN A 705 -28.31 -14.58 18.80
C GLN A 705 -26.95 -14.76 19.50
N THR A 706 -25.95 -15.22 18.77
CA THR A 706 -24.59 -15.38 19.31
C THR A 706 -24.02 -14.03 19.78
N LEU A 707 -24.13 -12.99 18.95
CA LEU A 707 -23.63 -11.65 19.28
C LEU A 707 -24.34 -11.03 20.49
N ILE A 708 -25.64 -11.26 20.64
CA ILE A 708 -26.39 -10.82 21.82
C ILE A 708 -25.91 -11.54 23.08
N ALA A 709 -25.75 -12.87 23.01
CA ALA A 709 -25.27 -13.66 24.14
C ALA A 709 -23.84 -13.30 24.56
N GLU A 710 -22.95 -13.05 23.60
CA GLU A 710 -21.58 -12.57 23.86
C GLU A 710 -21.58 -11.21 24.57
N HIS A 711 -22.41 -10.27 24.11
CA HIS A 711 -22.53 -8.97 24.75
C HIS A 711 -23.08 -9.05 26.17
N GLU A 712 -24.11 -9.87 26.42
CA GLU A 712 -24.66 -10.08 27.74
C GLU A 712 -23.64 -10.70 28.72
N ALA A 713 -22.74 -11.54 28.23
CA ALA A 713 -21.65 -12.11 29.02
C ALA A 713 -20.59 -11.04 29.36
N GLU A 714 -20.19 -10.22 28.37
CA GLU A 714 -19.22 -9.12 28.60
C GLU A 714 -19.73 -8.10 29.63
N VAL A 715 -21.01 -7.73 29.56
CA VAL A 715 -21.61 -6.78 30.53
C VAL A 715 -21.61 -7.34 31.96
N LYS A 716 -21.81 -8.65 32.13
CA LYS A 716 -21.75 -9.28 33.44
C LYS A 716 -20.34 -9.30 34.03
N ASP A 717 -19.33 -9.54 33.18
CA ASP A 717 -17.93 -9.52 33.61
C ASP A 717 -17.41 -8.11 33.92
N GLU A 718 -18.01 -7.04 33.33
CA GLU A 718 -17.67 -5.63 33.67
C GLU A 718 -18.34 -5.16 34.99
N ASP A 719 -19.44 -5.80 35.41
CA ASP A 719 -20.18 -5.47 36.63
C ASP A 719 -19.66 -6.25 37.87
N GLU A 720 -18.89 -7.33 37.73
CA GLU A 720 -18.19 -8.07 38.78
C GLU A 720 -16.76 -7.51 39.01
#